data_b0e6642fd4f56fe97edfef7c5da2d834
#
_entry.id   b0e6642fd4f56fe97edfef7c5da2d834
#
_cell.length_a   1.000
_cell.length_b   1.000
_cell.length_c   1.000
_cell.angle_alpha   90.00
_cell.angle_beta   90.00
_cell.angle_gamma   90.00
#
_symmetry.space_group_name_H-M   'P 1'
#
loop_
_entity.id
_entity.type
_entity.pdbx_description
1 polymer ?
#
loop_
_entity_poly.entity_id
_entity_poly.type
_entity_poly.pdbx_seq_one_letter_code
_entity_poly.pdbx_strand_id
1 'polypeptide(L)'
;GVPITLKANYFKLETDQNWYQYDVCFSPEVESAVEREGLLDNVKESIGVYVLDGTTMFSINDLGQNEMKLFSTWESDEIQTQISLQFVKKLVVGEACYIQFFNKLMRQEMRYLQLQLVGQNFCDESDKIVVSNHPVEVWPGYLTSVHQLKAGMLMNCLISTKVVRLDTVLDMLTKLKKDHSQRYEELFKQQIEGAVVLTKYDNQTYYVDYVNFDLTPTSTFEYLGGEQISYKDYYQSAYQKTISDDRQPLLVAHAGKGECVCLVPELCRMTGFDPETRANVAVMRELEERALLAPQDMIDRLNAFNKRLLEHQSVRRDLQAWNVRLDDKLIEFQGRVLPWDKILHGPHLGQVAEQSGWMTELGRKPMLVTPTLSTWTVIVPVTYKKDAQDFVTKLIDAAWRMRFDIRQPYFKYVSHQVPSFEEALEEVNLCLKPQMIMCIVPERGINHYTAIKKKCCLDRAVPTQVIVANNLTRKGVQSIATSVAIQMCCKIGGVPWTVEIPISGLMVVGFDVYHDTTPRGGNSYGAFVASLNKTFSQYFSAVSAHTPGQELSNDMASYLGDALCEYKKCNGALPEQIVIYRDGVFRHQIPEVKNREIVALKKCWKDTYGEQECRMAFIVVTKRIRTRLFHNNENPPPGTVADDCITTPEICDFFLVPRSVCQGTVRPTGYGVLFNKTGLDIVMLQKITYKMAHLYFNQRVSIA
;
A
#
# COMPACT_ATOMS: atom_id res chain seq x y z
N GLY A 1 -24.60 16.03 -3.44
CA GLY A 1 -24.83 14.65 -3.87
C GLY A 1 -26.13 14.07 -3.34
N VAL A 2 -26.53 12.91 -3.84
CA VAL A 2 -27.72 12.18 -3.37
C VAL A 2 -27.37 11.44 -2.07
N PRO A 3 -28.12 11.62 -0.97
CA PRO A 3 -27.89 10.90 0.28
C PRO A 3 -28.04 9.39 0.10
N ILE A 4 -27.15 8.61 0.74
CA ILE A 4 -27.24 7.15 0.82
C ILE A 4 -26.83 6.69 2.21
N THR A 5 -27.39 5.57 2.65
CA THR A 5 -26.97 4.92 3.89
C THR A 5 -25.77 4.03 3.62
N LEU A 6 -24.71 4.21 4.40
CA LEU A 6 -23.47 3.44 4.31
C LEU A 6 -23.25 2.64 5.58
N LYS A 7 -22.69 1.45 5.44
CA LYS A 7 -22.02 0.72 6.51
C LYS A 7 -20.52 0.78 6.30
N ALA A 8 -19.76 0.73 7.37
CA ALA A 8 -18.31 0.60 7.30
C ALA A 8 -17.80 -0.51 8.21
N ASN A 9 -16.60 -1.04 7.90
CA ASN A 9 -15.96 -2.10 8.67
C ASN A 9 -15.40 -1.60 10.03
N TYR A 10 -16.26 -0.93 10.78
CA TYR A 10 -15.97 -0.40 12.12
C TYR A 10 -17.03 -0.83 13.11
N PHE A 11 -16.60 -1.12 14.34
CA PHE A 11 -17.47 -1.36 15.50
C PHE A 11 -17.27 -0.23 16.51
N LYS A 12 -18.33 0.25 17.12
CA LYS A 12 -18.25 1.32 18.09
C LYS A 12 -17.75 0.77 19.44
N LEU A 13 -16.87 1.53 20.09
CA LEU A 13 -16.38 1.30 21.43
C LEU A 13 -16.90 2.42 22.34
N GLU A 14 -17.58 2.06 23.40
CA GLU A 14 -18.11 2.99 24.38
C GLU A 14 -17.54 2.69 25.76
N THR A 15 -17.26 3.76 26.51
CA THR A 15 -16.87 3.72 27.89
C THR A 15 -17.17 5.05 28.56
N ASP A 16 -17.50 5.02 29.83
CA ASP A 16 -17.74 6.18 30.71
C ASP A 16 -16.67 6.31 31.80
N GLN A 17 -15.68 5.41 31.82
CA GLN A 17 -14.65 5.36 32.85
C GLN A 17 -13.44 6.27 32.52
N ASN A 18 -12.78 6.70 33.59
CA ASN A 18 -11.48 7.35 33.53
C ASN A 18 -10.39 6.29 33.72
N TRP A 19 -9.29 6.41 33.01
CA TRP A 19 -8.14 5.56 33.17
C TRP A 19 -6.91 6.38 33.52
N TYR A 20 -5.95 5.71 34.15
CA TYR A 20 -4.74 6.31 34.70
C TYR A 20 -3.53 5.62 34.06
N GLN A 21 -2.51 6.41 33.80
CA GLN A 21 -1.22 5.96 33.27
C GLN A 21 -0.18 6.02 34.38
N TYR A 22 0.58 4.94 34.50
CA TYR A 22 1.71 4.79 35.43
C TYR A 22 2.95 4.34 34.66
N ASP A 23 4.11 4.82 35.05
CA ASP A 23 5.40 4.27 34.65
C ASP A 23 5.80 3.17 35.64
N VAL A 24 6.27 2.05 35.13
CA VAL A 24 6.64 0.85 35.89
C VAL A 24 8.13 0.64 35.80
N CYS A 25 8.79 0.61 36.94
CA CYS A 25 10.22 0.29 37.05
C CYS A 25 10.39 -0.97 37.89
N PHE A 26 11.25 -1.88 37.42
CA PHE A 26 11.64 -3.11 38.10
C PHE A 26 13.07 -2.98 38.64
N SER A 27 13.31 -3.42 39.86
CA SER A 27 14.64 -3.45 40.48
C SER A 27 14.88 -4.77 41.22
N PRO A 28 15.80 -5.63 40.71
CA PRO A 28 16.66 -5.48 39.54
C PRO A 28 15.86 -5.34 38.22
N GLU A 29 16.52 -4.84 37.16
CA GLU A 29 15.90 -4.67 35.84
C GLU A 29 15.53 -6.03 35.25
N VAL A 30 14.33 -6.11 34.70
CA VAL A 30 13.76 -7.33 34.09
C VAL A 30 13.59 -7.09 32.59
N GLU A 31 14.26 -7.85 31.75
CA GLU A 31 14.20 -7.67 30.29
C GLU A 31 12.99 -8.36 29.66
N SER A 32 12.63 -9.54 30.17
CA SER A 32 11.55 -10.36 29.64
C SER A 32 10.17 -9.74 29.86
N ALA A 33 9.40 -9.54 28.79
CA ALA A 33 8.01 -9.05 28.88
C ALA A 33 7.09 -10.03 29.62
N VAL A 34 7.31 -11.34 29.47
CA VAL A 34 6.53 -12.38 30.14
C VAL A 34 6.78 -12.35 31.65
N GLU A 35 8.04 -12.17 32.04
CA GLU A 35 8.42 -12.07 33.45
C GLU A 35 7.86 -10.80 34.08
N ARG A 36 7.93 -9.65 33.40
CA ARG A 36 7.32 -8.40 33.86
C ARG A 36 5.80 -8.54 34.09
N GLU A 37 5.08 -9.17 33.14
CA GLU A 37 3.66 -9.42 33.28
C GLU A 37 3.37 -10.36 34.46
N GLY A 38 4.15 -11.44 34.64
CA GLY A 38 3.99 -12.38 35.76
C GLY A 38 4.28 -11.77 37.12
N LEU A 39 5.33 -10.94 37.24
CA LEU A 39 5.62 -10.20 38.47
C LEU A 39 4.50 -9.24 38.88
N LEU A 40 3.87 -8.57 37.91
CA LEU A 40 2.70 -7.71 38.14
C LEU A 40 1.45 -8.51 38.46
N ASP A 41 1.25 -9.67 37.85
CA ASP A 41 0.09 -10.53 38.13
C ASP A 41 0.11 -11.05 39.60
N ASN A 42 1.29 -11.29 40.15
CA ASN A 42 1.44 -11.69 41.56
C ASN A 42 1.00 -10.59 42.55
N VAL A 43 1.02 -9.32 42.13
CA VAL A 43 0.58 -8.17 42.95
C VAL A 43 -0.74 -7.57 42.51
N LYS A 44 -1.48 -8.28 41.63
CA LYS A 44 -2.75 -7.84 41.03
C LYS A 44 -3.82 -7.46 42.03
N GLU A 45 -3.86 -8.09 43.20
CA GLU A 45 -4.79 -7.74 44.27
C GLU A 45 -4.60 -6.29 44.78
N SER A 46 -3.38 -5.76 44.70
CA SER A 46 -3.05 -4.41 45.14
C SER A 46 -3.25 -3.35 44.05
N ILE A 47 -3.09 -3.72 42.77
CA ILE A 47 -3.15 -2.79 41.64
C ILE A 47 -4.48 -2.87 40.86
N GLY A 48 -5.19 -3.97 41.01
CA GLY A 48 -6.43 -4.24 40.28
C GLY A 48 -6.20 -4.61 38.81
N VAL A 49 -7.15 -4.22 37.96
CA VAL A 49 -7.07 -4.50 36.52
C VAL A 49 -6.08 -3.56 35.86
N TYR A 50 -5.15 -4.13 35.10
CA TYR A 50 -4.12 -3.37 34.39
C TYR A 50 -3.84 -3.92 32.98
N VAL A 51 -3.26 -3.08 32.13
CA VAL A 51 -2.64 -3.45 30.83
C VAL A 51 -1.23 -2.87 30.83
N LEU A 52 -0.23 -3.73 30.59
CA LEU A 52 1.18 -3.32 30.48
C LEU A 52 1.59 -3.19 29.02
N ASP A 53 2.25 -2.07 28.68
CA ASP A 53 2.88 -1.84 27.37
C ASP A 53 4.33 -1.35 27.55
N GLY A 54 5.27 -2.29 27.52
CA GLY A 54 6.66 -2.04 27.85
C GLY A 54 6.88 -1.70 29.32
N THR A 55 7.11 -0.43 29.61
CA THR A 55 7.24 0.15 30.97
C THR A 55 6.05 1.01 31.35
N THR A 56 5.04 1.11 30.50
CA THR A 56 3.83 1.91 30.76
C THR A 56 2.69 0.98 31.16
N MET A 57 2.10 1.23 32.32
CA MET A 57 0.91 0.53 32.80
C MET A 57 -0.33 1.44 32.74
N PHE A 58 -1.41 0.89 32.23
CA PHE A 58 -2.74 1.51 32.28
C PHE A 58 -3.58 0.80 33.33
N SER A 59 -4.31 1.56 34.15
CA SER A 59 -5.24 1.04 35.16
C SER A 59 -6.54 1.84 35.21
N ILE A 60 -7.61 1.18 35.58
CA ILE A 60 -8.92 1.82 35.91
C ILE A 60 -8.87 2.41 37.33
N ASN A 61 -8.02 1.88 38.19
CA ASN A 61 -7.91 2.31 39.57
C ASN A 61 -6.97 3.51 39.69
N ASP A 62 -7.39 4.47 40.48
CA ASP A 62 -6.52 5.55 40.93
C ASP A 62 -5.64 5.02 42.08
N LEU A 63 -4.40 4.67 41.80
CA LEU A 63 -3.43 4.15 42.78
C LEU A 63 -2.75 5.29 43.59
N GLY A 64 -3.22 6.54 43.40
CA GLY A 64 -2.66 7.73 44.01
C GLY A 64 -1.57 8.37 43.18
N GLN A 65 -1.18 9.60 43.62
CA GLN A 65 -0.18 10.44 42.92
C GLN A 65 1.26 10.20 43.41
N ASN A 66 1.43 9.45 44.50
CA ASN A 66 2.76 9.11 45.01
C ASN A 66 3.30 7.82 44.40
N GLU A 67 4.63 7.67 44.43
CA GLU A 67 5.26 6.40 44.04
C GLU A 67 4.77 5.28 44.95
N MET A 68 4.22 4.22 44.32
CA MET A 68 3.79 2.98 44.98
C MET A 68 4.89 1.91 44.81
N LYS A 69 5.35 1.32 45.88
CA LYS A 69 6.38 0.25 45.87
C LYS A 69 5.75 -1.06 46.27
N LEU A 70 5.90 -2.04 45.41
CA LEU A 70 5.43 -3.42 45.60
C LEU A 70 6.61 -4.39 45.47
N PHE A 71 6.47 -5.57 46.01
CA PHE A 71 7.48 -6.62 45.94
C PHE A 71 6.84 -7.89 45.39
N SER A 72 7.54 -8.51 44.46
CA SER A 72 7.10 -9.75 43.81
C SER A 72 8.29 -10.68 43.55
N THR A 73 8.04 -11.96 43.48
CA THR A 73 9.05 -12.97 43.12
C THR A 73 8.59 -13.75 41.92
N TRP A 74 9.50 -13.99 40.97
CA TRP A 74 9.24 -14.86 39.84
C TRP A 74 9.42 -16.32 40.20
N GLU A 75 8.56 -17.21 39.72
CA GLU A 75 8.53 -18.62 40.16
C GLU A 75 9.86 -19.40 39.92
N SER A 76 10.68 -18.98 38.96
CA SER A 76 11.94 -19.64 38.63
C SER A 76 13.15 -19.12 39.43
N ASP A 77 13.05 -17.93 40.00
CA ASP A 77 14.14 -17.27 40.71
C ASP A 77 13.68 -16.85 42.10
N GLU A 78 14.41 -17.25 43.17
CA GLU A 78 14.15 -16.82 44.56
C GLU A 78 14.43 -15.31 44.79
N ILE A 79 14.67 -14.54 43.69
CA ILE A 79 15.00 -13.12 43.76
C ILE A 79 13.72 -12.28 43.92
N GLN A 80 13.67 -11.56 45.01
CA GLN A 80 12.60 -10.58 45.23
C GLN A 80 12.83 -9.32 44.38
N THR A 81 11.92 -9.04 43.45
CA THR A 81 11.94 -7.86 42.59
C THR A 81 11.04 -6.76 43.16
N GLN A 82 11.61 -5.57 43.35
CA GLN A 82 10.83 -4.38 43.70
C GLN A 82 10.19 -3.79 42.43
N ILE A 83 8.88 -3.56 42.47
CA ILE A 83 8.10 -2.90 41.43
C ILE A 83 7.74 -1.51 41.91
N SER A 84 8.18 -0.48 41.22
CA SER A 84 7.85 0.91 41.50
C SER A 84 6.86 1.42 40.45
N LEU A 85 5.67 1.86 40.90
CA LEU A 85 4.63 2.47 40.06
C LEU A 85 4.61 3.97 40.30
N GLN A 86 4.87 4.75 39.25
CA GLN A 86 4.84 6.21 39.31
C GLN A 86 3.68 6.75 38.48
N PHE A 87 2.82 7.53 39.11
CA PHE A 87 1.71 8.20 38.42
C PHE A 87 2.22 9.19 37.37
N VAL A 88 1.72 9.06 36.13
CA VAL A 88 2.05 9.98 35.02
C VAL A 88 0.90 10.95 34.80
N LYS A 89 -0.28 10.44 34.51
CA LYS A 89 -1.46 11.24 34.23
C LYS A 89 -2.76 10.45 34.22
N LYS A 90 -3.87 11.18 34.29
CA LYS A 90 -5.19 10.68 33.92
C LYS A 90 -5.34 10.75 32.40
N LEU A 91 -5.81 9.68 31.75
CA LEU A 91 -5.99 9.66 30.31
C LEU A 91 -7.16 10.53 29.87
N VAL A 92 -6.95 11.29 28.81
CA VAL A 92 -7.98 12.12 28.18
C VAL A 92 -8.39 11.51 26.85
N VAL A 93 -9.70 11.50 26.58
CA VAL A 93 -10.27 10.98 25.33
C VAL A 93 -9.63 11.69 24.12
N GLY A 94 -9.16 10.89 23.16
CA GLY A 94 -8.51 11.39 21.94
C GLY A 94 -6.99 11.54 22.00
N GLU A 95 -6.38 11.48 23.19
CA GLU A 95 -4.91 11.45 23.29
C GLU A 95 -4.31 10.17 22.72
N ALA A 96 -3.04 10.25 22.28
CA ALA A 96 -2.32 9.10 21.73
C ALA A 96 -2.27 7.92 22.70
N CYS A 97 -2.02 8.17 23.99
CA CYS A 97 -1.99 7.15 25.03
C CYS A 97 -3.35 6.47 25.24
N TYR A 98 -4.46 7.22 25.11
CA TYR A 98 -5.81 6.69 25.17
C TYR A 98 -6.08 5.70 24.03
N ILE A 99 -5.69 6.06 22.81
CA ILE A 99 -5.81 5.18 21.63
C ILE A 99 -4.85 3.97 21.76
N GLN A 100 -3.65 4.17 22.29
CA GLN A 100 -2.67 3.11 22.54
C GLN A 100 -3.23 2.06 23.51
N PHE A 101 -3.86 2.49 24.60
CA PHE A 101 -4.52 1.60 25.54
C PHE A 101 -5.54 0.68 24.85
N PHE A 102 -6.47 1.24 24.08
CA PHE A 102 -7.46 0.42 23.38
C PHE A 102 -6.84 -0.57 22.39
N ASN A 103 -5.83 -0.13 21.65
CA ASN A 103 -5.13 -1.02 20.72
C ASN A 103 -4.43 -2.17 21.47
N LYS A 104 -3.89 -1.91 22.65
CA LYS A 104 -3.26 -2.94 23.47
C LYS A 104 -4.29 -3.91 24.06
N LEU A 105 -5.39 -3.37 24.62
CA LEU A 105 -6.51 -4.15 25.12
C LEU A 105 -7.05 -5.07 24.02
N MET A 106 -7.39 -4.55 22.86
CA MET A 106 -7.93 -5.36 21.76
C MET A 106 -6.94 -6.43 21.27
N ARG A 107 -5.63 -6.19 21.30
CA ARG A 107 -4.62 -7.22 21.00
C ARG A 107 -4.58 -8.34 22.03
N GLN A 108 -4.79 -8.03 23.30
CA GLN A 108 -4.89 -9.02 24.37
C GLN A 108 -6.13 -9.89 24.14
N GLU A 109 -7.28 -9.29 23.83
CA GLU A 109 -8.50 -10.02 23.51
C GLU A 109 -8.35 -10.99 22.33
N MET A 110 -7.56 -10.63 21.30
CA MET A 110 -7.29 -11.53 20.16
C MET A 110 -6.53 -12.81 20.59
N ARG A 111 -5.69 -12.73 21.61
CA ARG A 111 -4.96 -13.91 22.12
C ARG A 111 -5.91 -14.95 22.72
N TYR A 112 -6.97 -14.51 23.41
CA TYR A 112 -7.98 -15.43 23.94
C TYR A 112 -8.70 -16.23 22.85
N LEU A 113 -8.83 -15.68 21.65
CA LEU A 113 -9.42 -16.39 20.51
C LEU A 113 -8.49 -17.42 19.87
N GLN A 114 -7.30 -17.65 20.44
CA GLN A 114 -6.26 -18.55 19.92
C GLN A 114 -5.80 -18.20 18.50
N LEU A 115 -5.93 -16.93 18.11
CA LEU A 115 -5.44 -16.43 16.84
C LEU A 115 -3.92 -16.27 16.89
N GLN A 116 -3.24 -16.73 15.86
CA GLN A 116 -1.80 -16.64 15.76
C GLN A 116 -1.38 -15.29 15.15
N LEU A 117 -0.47 -14.58 15.81
CA LEU A 117 0.09 -13.35 15.26
C LEU A 117 1.12 -13.68 14.18
N VAL A 118 0.82 -13.33 12.93
CA VAL A 118 1.73 -13.51 11.79
C VAL A 118 2.02 -12.13 11.18
N GLY A 119 3.17 -11.56 11.48
CA GLY A 119 3.48 -10.16 11.19
C GLY A 119 2.57 -9.22 11.98
N GLN A 120 1.69 -8.48 11.30
CA GLN A 120 0.73 -7.57 11.94
C GLN A 120 -0.71 -8.14 12.02
N ASN A 121 -0.97 -9.33 11.48
CA ASN A 121 -2.30 -9.92 11.37
C ASN A 121 -2.48 -11.04 12.37
N PHE A 122 -3.62 -11.09 13.02
CA PHE A 122 -4.06 -12.22 13.80
C PHE A 122 -4.73 -13.25 12.88
N CYS A 123 -4.04 -14.35 12.59
CA CYS A 123 -4.47 -15.36 11.64
C CYS A 123 -5.13 -16.55 12.35
N ASP A 124 -6.19 -17.08 11.75
CA ASP A 124 -6.90 -18.24 12.25
C ASP A 124 -6.39 -19.52 11.56
N GLU A 125 -5.55 -20.27 12.23
CA GLU A 125 -5.07 -21.56 11.73
C GLU A 125 -6.16 -22.61 11.70
N SER A 126 -7.17 -22.51 12.57
CA SER A 126 -8.27 -23.47 12.64
C SER A 126 -9.21 -23.39 11.43
N ASP A 127 -9.29 -22.22 10.79
CA ASP A 127 -10.09 -21.96 9.56
C ASP A 127 -9.22 -21.91 8.30
N LYS A 128 -8.05 -22.56 8.32
CA LYS A 128 -7.14 -22.60 7.17
C LYS A 128 -7.73 -23.38 6.00
N ILE A 129 -7.42 -22.89 4.80
CA ILE A 129 -7.82 -23.48 3.53
C ILE A 129 -6.59 -24.05 2.86
N VAL A 130 -6.56 -25.36 2.61
CA VAL A 130 -5.50 -26.03 1.87
C VAL A 130 -5.77 -25.89 0.38
N VAL A 131 -4.77 -25.40 -0.38
CA VAL A 131 -4.87 -25.31 -1.84
C VAL A 131 -4.53 -26.68 -2.45
N SER A 132 -5.46 -27.24 -3.21
CA SER A 132 -5.34 -28.60 -3.77
C SER A 132 -4.08 -28.73 -4.63
N ASN A 133 -3.28 -29.78 -4.37
CA ASN A 133 -2.04 -30.12 -5.12
C ASN A 133 -0.88 -29.10 -5.05
N HIS A 134 -0.93 -28.13 -4.14
CA HIS A 134 0.16 -27.16 -3.92
C HIS A 134 0.51 -27.10 -2.43
N PRO A 135 1.81 -26.95 -2.07
CA PRO A 135 2.25 -26.84 -0.68
C PRO A 135 1.97 -25.43 -0.12
N VAL A 136 0.70 -25.00 -0.22
CA VAL A 136 0.28 -23.65 0.16
C VAL A 136 -1.03 -23.74 0.94
N GLU A 137 -1.07 -23.06 2.06
CA GLU A 137 -2.27 -22.82 2.87
C GLU A 137 -2.65 -21.34 2.81
N VAL A 138 -3.95 -21.08 2.90
CA VAL A 138 -4.52 -19.75 2.99
C VAL A 138 -5.17 -19.61 4.36
N TRP A 139 -4.63 -18.73 5.19
CA TRP A 139 -5.12 -18.47 6.52
C TRP A 139 -5.92 -17.16 6.54
N PRO A 140 -7.20 -17.19 6.92
CA PRO A 140 -7.94 -15.96 7.17
C PRO A 140 -7.32 -15.24 8.36
N GLY A 141 -7.22 -13.94 8.27
CA GLY A 141 -6.61 -13.11 9.30
C GLY A 141 -7.43 -11.85 9.57
N TYR A 142 -7.28 -11.33 10.75
CA TYR A 142 -7.95 -10.12 11.23
C TYR A 142 -6.91 -9.09 11.62
N LEU A 143 -7.12 -7.86 11.18
CA LEU A 143 -6.31 -6.73 11.54
C LEU A 143 -7.19 -5.68 12.18
N THR A 144 -7.03 -5.48 13.46
CA THR A 144 -7.80 -4.48 14.22
C THR A 144 -6.98 -3.24 14.50
N SER A 145 -7.64 -2.09 14.53
CA SER A 145 -7.04 -0.83 14.99
C SER A 145 -8.13 0.09 15.51
N VAL A 146 -7.88 0.71 16.65
CA VAL A 146 -8.82 1.65 17.27
C VAL A 146 -8.43 3.08 16.93
N HIS A 147 -9.43 3.89 16.62
CA HIS A 147 -9.27 5.28 16.21
C HIS A 147 -10.30 6.16 16.89
N GLN A 148 -9.90 7.38 17.28
CA GLN A 148 -10.83 8.46 17.62
C GLN A 148 -11.29 9.13 16.33
N LEU A 149 -12.58 8.96 16.02
CA LEU A 149 -13.22 9.55 14.84
C LEU A 149 -14.40 10.43 15.26
N LYS A 150 -15.06 11.10 14.34
CA LYS A 150 -16.17 12.01 14.68
C LYS A 150 -17.33 11.30 15.40
N ALA A 151 -17.61 10.05 15.08
CA ALA A 151 -18.61 9.25 15.78
C ALA A 151 -18.16 8.71 17.16
N GLY A 152 -16.96 9.04 17.61
CA GLY A 152 -16.38 8.55 18.86
C GLY A 152 -15.25 7.55 18.63
N MET A 153 -15.03 6.65 19.59
CA MET A 153 -14.04 5.57 19.47
C MET A 153 -14.58 4.46 18.60
N LEU A 154 -13.86 4.16 17.54
CA LEU A 154 -14.24 3.11 16.59
C LEU A 154 -13.10 2.10 16.42
N MET A 155 -13.40 0.82 16.53
CA MET A 155 -12.51 -0.28 16.18
C MET A 155 -12.68 -0.61 14.70
N ASN A 156 -11.68 -0.30 13.88
CA ASN A 156 -11.60 -0.80 12.52
C ASN A 156 -11.22 -2.27 12.54
N CYS A 157 -11.93 -3.09 11.83
CA CYS A 157 -11.59 -4.49 11.62
C CYS A 157 -11.48 -4.76 10.12
N LEU A 158 -10.30 -5.21 9.67
CA LEU A 158 -10.05 -5.60 8.30
C LEU A 158 -9.79 -7.11 8.23
N ILE A 159 -10.51 -7.79 7.36
CA ILE A 159 -10.22 -9.18 7.01
C ILE A 159 -9.08 -9.18 6.01
N SER A 160 -8.05 -9.93 6.30
CA SER A 160 -6.91 -10.17 5.45
C SER A 160 -6.76 -11.67 5.19
N THR A 161 -6.03 -12.01 4.16
CA THR A 161 -5.74 -13.40 3.83
C THR A 161 -4.23 -13.55 3.78
N LYS A 162 -3.69 -14.47 4.58
CA LYS A 162 -2.26 -14.78 4.59
C LYS A 162 -2.02 -16.08 3.85
N VAL A 163 -1.16 -16.02 2.86
CA VAL A 163 -0.68 -17.22 2.16
C VAL A 163 0.54 -17.73 2.91
N VAL A 164 0.49 -18.97 3.37
CA VAL A 164 1.56 -19.65 4.10
C VAL A 164 2.03 -20.83 3.27
N ARG A 165 3.32 -20.88 2.97
CA ARG A 165 3.94 -22.03 2.31
C ARG A 165 4.19 -23.13 3.35
N LEU A 166 4.01 -24.37 2.93
CA LEU A 166 4.26 -25.53 3.79
C LEU A 166 5.72 -26.01 3.72
N ASP A 167 6.38 -25.77 2.58
CA ASP A 167 7.80 -26.07 2.39
C ASP A 167 8.69 -25.15 3.24
N THR A 168 9.70 -25.76 3.81
CA THR A 168 10.72 -25.05 4.59
C THR A 168 11.81 -24.48 3.68
N VAL A 169 12.61 -23.56 4.23
CA VAL A 169 13.81 -23.07 3.53
C VAL A 169 14.83 -24.20 3.33
N LEU A 170 14.85 -25.22 4.23
CA LEU A 170 15.68 -26.43 4.07
C LEU A 170 15.19 -27.30 2.90
N ASP A 171 13.87 -27.44 2.70
CA ASP A 171 13.33 -28.20 1.56
C ASP A 171 13.77 -27.55 0.24
N MET A 172 13.76 -26.23 0.18
CA MET A 172 14.25 -25.47 -0.98
C MET A 172 15.75 -25.68 -1.20
N LEU A 173 16.57 -25.63 -0.16
CA LEU A 173 18.02 -25.94 -0.25
C LEU A 173 18.25 -27.35 -0.76
N THR A 174 17.49 -28.32 -0.26
CA THR A 174 17.59 -29.72 -0.66
C THR A 174 17.22 -29.92 -2.13
N LYS A 175 16.16 -29.24 -2.61
CA LYS A 175 15.78 -29.22 -4.04
C LYS A 175 16.91 -28.64 -4.91
N LEU A 176 17.47 -27.50 -4.51
CA LEU A 176 18.57 -26.86 -5.23
C LEU A 176 19.84 -27.73 -5.26
N LYS A 177 20.19 -28.40 -4.17
CA LYS A 177 21.32 -29.37 -4.12
C LYS A 177 21.12 -30.52 -5.11
N LYS A 178 19.88 -31.01 -5.25
CA LYS A 178 19.56 -32.10 -6.17
C LYS A 178 19.61 -31.64 -7.64
N ASP A 179 19.07 -30.46 -7.94
CA ASP A 179 18.90 -29.98 -9.31
C ASP A 179 20.15 -29.29 -9.86
N HIS A 180 20.99 -28.66 -8.98
CA HIS A 180 22.13 -27.82 -9.35
C HIS A 180 23.36 -28.07 -8.46
N SER A 181 23.84 -29.30 -8.37
CA SER A 181 24.85 -29.76 -7.41
C SER A 181 26.14 -28.93 -7.33
N GLN A 182 26.55 -28.25 -8.40
CA GLN A 182 27.78 -27.43 -8.41
C GLN A 182 27.57 -25.94 -8.08
N ARG A 183 26.33 -25.45 -8.20
CA ARG A 183 26.03 -24.02 -8.03
C ARG A 183 24.91 -23.75 -7.02
N TYR A 184 24.54 -24.78 -6.23
CA TYR A 184 23.39 -24.67 -5.33
C TYR A 184 23.56 -23.57 -4.27
N GLU A 185 24.78 -23.33 -3.78
CA GLU A 185 25.02 -22.28 -2.77
C GLU A 185 24.77 -20.87 -3.33
N GLU A 186 25.29 -20.62 -4.54
CA GLU A 186 25.11 -19.33 -5.21
C GLU A 186 23.63 -19.08 -5.50
N LEU A 187 22.93 -20.10 -6.02
CA LEU A 187 21.48 -20.02 -6.32
C LEU A 187 20.65 -19.87 -5.03
N PHE A 188 21.05 -20.55 -3.96
CA PHE A 188 20.35 -20.44 -2.69
C PHE A 188 20.51 -19.04 -2.10
N LYS A 189 21.74 -18.49 -2.09
CA LYS A 189 21.97 -17.09 -1.69
C LYS A 189 21.13 -16.11 -2.50
N GLN A 190 21.12 -16.23 -3.83
CA GLN A 190 20.31 -15.36 -4.71
C GLN A 190 18.81 -15.39 -4.41
N GLN A 191 18.26 -16.52 -3.94
CA GLN A 191 16.85 -16.66 -3.64
C GLN A 191 16.45 -16.27 -2.22
N ILE A 192 17.38 -16.39 -1.27
CA ILE A 192 17.10 -16.19 0.16
C ILE A 192 17.56 -14.83 0.64
N GLU A 193 18.72 -14.33 0.18
CA GLU A 193 19.22 -13.01 0.60
C GLU A 193 18.28 -11.91 0.09
N GLY A 194 17.79 -11.10 1.01
CA GLY A 194 16.77 -10.10 0.72
C GLY A 194 15.32 -10.61 0.77
N ALA A 195 15.11 -11.90 1.08
CA ALA A 195 13.77 -12.46 1.25
C ALA A 195 13.27 -12.32 2.70
N VAL A 196 11.95 -12.38 2.85
CA VAL A 196 11.30 -12.45 4.16
C VAL A 196 10.91 -13.88 4.45
N VAL A 197 11.40 -14.42 5.57
CA VAL A 197 11.04 -15.76 6.07
C VAL A 197 10.12 -15.68 7.27
N LEU A 198 9.30 -16.71 7.46
CA LEU A 198 8.40 -16.89 8.60
C LEU A 198 8.89 -18.05 9.44
N THR A 199 9.17 -17.82 10.71
CA THR A 199 9.56 -18.87 11.66
C THR A 199 8.37 -19.76 12.04
N LYS A 200 8.61 -21.06 12.27
CA LYS A 200 7.60 -22.07 12.64
C LYS A 200 7.34 -22.15 14.14
N TYR A 201 8.17 -21.53 14.95
CA TYR A 201 8.12 -21.64 16.41
C TYR A 201 7.41 -20.47 17.09
N ASP A 202 7.52 -19.26 16.52
CA ASP A 202 6.90 -18.03 17.06
C ASP A 202 6.09 -17.23 16.01
N ASN A 203 6.04 -17.72 14.76
CA ASN A 203 5.35 -17.08 13.63
C ASN A 203 5.79 -15.63 13.37
N GLN A 204 7.06 -15.30 13.72
CA GLN A 204 7.64 -14.01 13.41
C GLN A 204 8.22 -13.98 11.99
N THR A 205 8.25 -12.78 11.40
CA THR A 205 8.83 -12.57 10.07
C THR A 205 10.19 -11.90 10.22
N TYR A 206 11.19 -12.46 9.55
CA TYR A 206 12.55 -11.95 9.53
C TYR A 206 12.99 -11.67 8.10
N TYR A 207 13.68 -10.57 7.90
CA TYR A 207 14.36 -10.24 6.66
C TYR A 207 15.74 -10.88 6.68
N VAL A 208 16.06 -11.72 5.71
CA VAL A 208 17.35 -12.40 5.64
C VAL A 208 18.37 -11.50 4.94
N ASP A 209 19.39 -11.09 5.66
CA ASP A 209 20.45 -10.25 5.12
C ASP A 209 21.43 -11.07 4.29
N TYR A 210 21.89 -12.21 4.84
CA TYR A 210 22.75 -13.14 4.12
C TYR A 210 22.66 -14.55 4.67
N VAL A 211 23.19 -15.51 3.91
CA VAL A 211 23.29 -16.93 4.31
C VAL A 211 24.73 -17.24 4.70
N ASN A 212 24.92 -17.75 5.91
CA ASN A 212 26.23 -18.17 6.41
C ASN A 212 26.37 -19.70 6.33
N PHE A 213 27.20 -20.18 5.41
CA PHE A 213 27.48 -21.61 5.22
C PHE A 213 28.55 -22.13 6.18
N ASP A 214 29.30 -21.27 6.88
CA ASP A 214 30.32 -21.66 7.87
C ASP A 214 29.70 -21.96 9.24
N LEU A 215 28.50 -21.46 9.50
CA LEU A 215 27.72 -21.75 10.71
C LEU A 215 26.69 -22.84 10.46
N THR A 216 26.55 -23.72 11.44
CA THR A 216 25.59 -24.83 11.44
C THR A 216 24.79 -24.84 12.73
N PRO A 217 23.70 -25.61 12.85
CA PRO A 217 22.96 -25.74 14.09
C PRO A 217 23.78 -26.20 15.29
N THR A 218 24.91 -26.86 15.06
CA THR A 218 25.86 -27.29 16.12
C THR A 218 26.87 -26.21 16.52
N SER A 219 26.95 -25.11 15.76
CA SER A 219 27.80 -23.97 16.15
C SER A 219 27.26 -23.33 17.43
N THR A 220 28.19 -22.85 18.29
CA THR A 220 27.83 -22.23 19.57
C THR A 220 27.84 -20.71 19.49
N PHE A 221 27.05 -20.08 20.34
CA PHE A 221 27.01 -18.64 20.55
C PHE A 221 26.93 -18.34 22.05
N GLU A 222 27.28 -17.12 22.42
CA GLU A 222 27.22 -16.67 23.81
C GLU A 222 25.75 -16.32 24.15
N TYR A 223 25.22 -17.03 25.14
CA TYR A 223 23.88 -16.83 25.68
C TYR A 223 23.93 -16.06 27.01
N LEU A 224 22.78 -15.74 27.58
CA LEU A 224 22.65 -14.97 28.82
C LEU A 224 23.62 -15.44 29.91
N GLY A 225 24.42 -14.52 30.44
CA GLY A 225 25.43 -14.82 31.50
C GLY A 225 26.76 -15.35 31.01
N GLY A 226 27.03 -15.37 29.68
CA GLY A 226 28.33 -15.80 29.11
C GLY A 226 28.41 -17.31 28.86
N GLU A 227 27.33 -18.05 28.98
CA GLU A 227 27.29 -19.49 28.71
C GLU A 227 27.33 -19.74 27.18
N GLN A 228 28.15 -20.70 26.76
CA GLN A 228 28.23 -21.12 25.36
C GLN A 228 27.20 -22.22 25.10
N ILE A 229 26.16 -21.92 24.28
CA ILE A 229 25.13 -22.89 23.91
C ILE A 229 25.10 -23.07 22.39
N SER A 230 24.82 -24.30 21.91
CA SER A 230 24.60 -24.50 20.47
C SER A 230 23.24 -24.00 20.03
N TYR A 231 23.10 -23.59 18.75
CA TYR A 231 21.77 -23.22 18.21
C TYR A 231 20.77 -24.37 18.36
N LYS A 232 21.21 -25.62 18.20
CA LYS A 232 20.39 -26.81 18.36
C LYS A 232 19.81 -26.93 19.77
N ASP A 233 20.68 -26.80 20.78
CA ASP A 233 20.25 -26.86 22.18
C ASP A 233 19.41 -25.67 22.59
N TYR A 234 19.71 -24.49 22.07
CA TYR A 234 18.89 -23.29 22.27
C TYR A 234 17.47 -23.49 21.76
N TYR A 235 17.28 -23.95 20.50
CA TYR A 235 15.93 -24.16 19.96
C TYR A 235 15.20 -25.31 20.65
N GLN A 236 15.92 -26.30 21.15
CA GLN A 236 15.34 -27.38 21.94
C GLN A 236 14.85 -26.88 23.31
N SER A 237 15.67 -26.09 24.02
CA SER A 237 15.33 -25.59 25.37
C SER A 237 14.28 -24.46 25.33
N ALA A 238 14.47 -23.45 24.46
CA ALA A 238 13.62 -22.26 24.41
C ALA A 238 12.28 -22.50 23.73
N TYR A 239 12.24 -23.33 22.67
CA TYR A 239 11.06 -23.50 21.82
C TYR A 239 10.57 -24.95 21.72
N GLN A 240 11.23 -25.90 22.37
CA GLN A 240 10.93 -27.34 22.30
C GLN A 240 10.91 -27.86 20.85
N LYS A 241 11.78 -27.34 19.99
CA LYS A 241 11.92 -27.72 18.59
C LYS A 241 13.21 -28.53 18.37
N THR A 242 13.05 -29.73 17.84
CA THR A 242 14.16 -30.61 17.46
C THR A 242 14.59 -30.30 16.05
N ILE A 243 15.90 -30.12 15.82
CA ILE A 243 16.50 -29.93 14.51
C ILE A 243 17.02 -31.28 14.01
N SER A 244 16.66 -31.66 12.80
CA SER A 244 16.98 -32.97 12.22
C SER A 244 18.23 -32.96 11.34
N ASP A 245 18.54 -31.87 10.65
CA ASP A 245 19.74 -31.73 9.82
C ASP A 245 20.77 -30.79 10.49
N ASP A 246 21.85 -31.38 11.04
CA ASP A 246 22.91 -30.64 11.68
C ASP A 246 23.90 -29.96 10.70
N ARG A 247 23.73 -30.16 9.36
CA ARG A 247 24.64 -29.66 8.30
C ARG A 247 24.07 -28.51 7.49
N GLN A 248 22.88 -28.04 7.84
CA GLN A 248 22.29 -26.90 7.15
C GLN A 248 23.00 -25.59 7.53
N PRO A 249 23.09 -24.60 6.61
CA PRO A 249 23.66 -23.29 6.93
C PRO A 249 22.71 -22.51 7.85
N LEU A 250 23.16 -21.40 8.42
CA LEU A 250 22.30 -20.49 9.15
C LEU A 250 21.95 -19.25 8.31
N LEU A 251 20.70 -18.77 8.46
CA LEU A 251 20.24 -17.52 7.88
C LEU A 251 20.52 -16.41 8.90
N VAL A 252 21.16 -15.36 8.48
CA VAL A 252 21.45 -14.19 9.35
C VAL A 252 20.45 -13.09 9.00
N ALA A 253 19.75 -12.62 10.03
CA ALA A 253 18.77 -11.55 9.96
C ALA A 253 19.06 -10.50 11.02
N HIS A 254 18.81 -9.21 10.75
CA HIS A 254 18.88 -8.17 11.75
C HIS A 254 17.54 -8.05 12.47
N ALA A 255 17.55 -8.22 13.78
CA ALA A 255 16.49 -7.75 14.66
C ALA A 255 16.73 -6.25 14.91
N GLY A 256 15.65 -5.43 14.95
CA GLY A 256 15.79 -3.99 15.18
C GLY A 256 16.71 -3.69 16.36
N LYS A 257 17.51 -2.64 16.29
CA LYS A 257 18.59 -2.20 17.19
C LYS A 257 20.00 -2.75 16.90
N GLY A 258 20.25 -3.37 15.75
CA GLY A 258 21.59 -3.80 15.35
C GLY A 258 22.02 -5.17 15.86
N GLU A 259 21.13 -5.93 16.48
CA GLU A 259 21.38 -7.32 16.90
C GLU A 259 21.15 -8.26 15.72
N CYS A 260 22.08 -9.18 15.50
CA CYS A 260 21.98 -10.24 14.50
C CYS A 260 21.32 -11.47 15.11
N VAL A 261 20.29 -11.99 14.45
CA VAL A 261 19.62 -13.24 14.81
C VAL A 261 19.96 -14.30 13.77
N CYS A 262 20.44 -15.46 14.23
CA CYS A 262 20.70 -16.61 13.37
C CYS A 262 19.50 -17.57 13.39
N LEU A 263 18.93 -17.79 12.21
CA LEU A 263 17.74 -18.64 12.03
C LEU A 263 18.14 -19.96 11.34
N VAL A 264 17.47 -21.04 11.75
CA VAL A 264 17.70 -22.37 11.18
C VAL A 264 16.71 -22.60 10.01
N PRO A 265 17.18 -22.90 8.79
CA PRO A 265 16.33 -23.09 7.60
C PRO A 265 15.19 -24.08 7.77
N GLU A 266 15.40 -25.17 8.49
CA GLU A 266 14.38 -26.19 8.80
C GLU A 266 13.20 -25.62 9.61
N LEU A 267 13.45 -24.59 10.40
CA LEU A 267 12.46 -23.92 11.24
C LEU A 267 11.87 -22.68 10.56
N CYS A 268 12.24 -22.39 9.33
CA CYS A 268 11.77 -21.24 8.56
C CYS A 268 10.98 -21.66 7.32
N ARG A 269 9.95 -20.89 6.98
CA ARG A 269 9.17 -21.01 5.74
C ARG A 269 9.33 -19.74 4.91
N MET A 270 9.31 -19.88 3.59
CA MET A 270 9.27 -18.72 2.69
C MET A 270 7.92 -18.03 2.77
N THR A 271 7.92 -16.70 2.63
CA THR A 271 6.70 -15.92 2.46
C THR A 271 6.44 -15.64 0.97
N GLY A 272 5.17 -15.47 0.62
CA GLY A 272 4.76 -15.21 -0.77
C GLY A 272 4.69 -16.47 -1.63
N PHE A 273 4.62 -16.29 -2.94
CA PHE A 273 4.52 -17.38 -3.90
C PHE A 273 5.88 -17.66 -4.56
N ASP A 274 6.20 -18.93 -4.73
CA ASP A 274 7.31 -19.30 -5.60
C ASP A 274 6.99 -18.98 -7.09
N PRO A 275 8.01 -18.88 -7.96
CA PRO A 275 7.81 -18.54 -9.36
C PRO A 275 6.90 -19.52 -10.11
N GLU A 276 6.96 -20.81 -9.77
CA GLU A 276 6.18 -21.87 -10.40
C GLU A 276 4.69 -21.75 -10.04
N THR A 277 4.37 -21.58 -8.75
CA THR A 277 3.00 -21.32 -8.28
C THR A 277 2.45 -20.03 -8.87
N ARG A 278 3.27 -18.96 -8.94
CA ARG A 278 2.88 -17.68 -9.53
C ARG A 278 2.61 -17.76 -11.03
N ALA A 279 3.30 -18.64 -11.75
CA ALA A 279 3.07 -18.90 -13.17
C ALA A 279 1.81 -19.75 -13.43
N ASN A 280 1.34 -20.49 -12.42
CA ASN A 280 0.15 -21.34 -12.54
C ASN A 280 -1.13 -20.50 -12.45
N VAL A 281 -1.72 -20.20 -13.61
CA VAL A 281 -2.92 -19.33 -13.71
C VAL A 281 -4.12 -19.93 -12.97
N ALA A 282 -4.27 -21.25 -12.92
CA ALA A 282 -5.40 -21.89 -12.24
C ALA A 282 -5.33 -21.71 -10.71
N VAL A 283 -4.13 -21.91 -10.15
CA VAL A 283 -3.88 -21.72 -8.72
C VAL A 283 -4.02 -20.25 -8.32
N MET A 284 -3.45 -19.34 -9.11
CA MET A 284 -3.57 -17.91 -8.84
C MET A 284 -5.02 -17.45 -8.88
N ARG A 285 -5.81 -17.99 -9.79
CA ARG A 285 -7.24 -17.70 -9.87
C ARG A 285 -8.01 -18.23 -8.64
N GLU A 286 -7.77 -19.47 -8.24
CA GLU A 286 -8.39 -20.05 -7.04
C GLU A 286 -8.05 -19.23 -5.78
N LEU A 287 -6.78 -18.81 -5.66
CA LEU A 287 -6.33 -17.96 -4.56
C LEU A 287 -6.96 -16.55 -4.60
N GLU A 288 -7.08 -15.95 -5.79
CA GLU A 288 -7.74 -14.66 -5.96
C GLU A 288 -9.24 -14.74 -5.60
N GLU A 289 -9.94 -15.76 -6.05
CA GLU A 289 -11.36 -16.00 -5.72
C GLU A 289 -11.59 -16.14 -4.21
N ARG A 290 -10.66 -16.76 -3.49
CA ARG A 290 -10.73 -16.94 -2.02
C ARG A 290 -10.26 -15.72 -1.23
N ALA A 291 -9.33 -14.93 -1.78
CA ALA A 291 -8.79 -13.74 -1.14
C ALA A 291 -9.65 -12.48 -1.37
N LEU A 292 -10.38 -12.43 -2.48
CA LEU A 292 -11.23 -11.29 -2.87
C LEU A 292 -12.67 -11.54 -2.40
N LEU A 293 -12.92 -11.27 -1.12
CA LEU A 293 -14.27 -11.41 -0.55
C LEU A 293 -15.24 -10.41 -1.19
N ALA A 294 -16.41 -10.90 -1.61
CA ALA A 294 -17.54 -10.05 -1.97
C ALA A 294 -18.02 -9.24 -0.75
N PRO A 295 -18.70 -8.11 -0.96
CA PRO A 295 -19.13 -7.25 0.15
C PRO A 295 -19.96 -7.99 1.22
N GLN A 296 -20.93 -8.80 0.81
CA GLN A 296 -21.75 -9.58 1.74
C GLN A 296 -20.90 -10.58 2.54
N ASP A 297 -20.01 -11.33 1.88
CA ASP A 297 -19.13 -12.30 2.55
C ASP A 297 -18.19 -11.61 3.55
N MET A 298 -17.73 -10.40 3.21
CA MET A 298 -16.91 -9.60 4.12
C MET A 298 -17.72 -9.16 5.36
N ILE A 299 -18.94 -8.67 5.17
CA ILE A 299 -19.84 -8.29 6.27
C ILE A 299 -20.11 -9.49 7.18
N ASP A 300 -20.44 -10.64 6.60
CA ASP A 300 -20.75 -11.87 7.35
C ASP A 300 -19.55 -12.34 8.17
N ARG A 301 -18.35 -12.32 7.60
CA ARG A 301 -17.11 -12.65 8.33
C ARG A 301 -16.78 -11.63 9.42
N LEU A 302 -16.97 -10.34 9.19
CA LEU A 302 -16.78 -9.31 10.20
C LEU A 302 -17.73 -9.49 11.38
N ASN A 303 -19.00 -9.77 11.10
CA ASN A 303 -20.02 -10.04 12.13
C ASN A 303 -19.73 -11.35 12.88
N ALA A 304 -19.33 -12.41 12.18
CA ALA A 304 -18.95 -13.68 12.80
C ALA A 304 -17.74 -13.53 13.74
N PHE A 305 -16.73 -12.80 13.29
CA PHE A 305 -15.54 -12.47 14.10
C PHE A 305 -15.94 -11.69 15.36
N ASN A 306 -16.71 -10.61 15.20
CA ASN A 306 -17.13 -9.77 16.32
C ASN A 306 -18.02 -10.56 17.31
N LYS A 307 -18.91 -11.41 16.81
CA LYS A 307 -19.72 -12.32 17.62
C LYS A 307 -18.84 -13.28 18.41
N ARG A 308 -17.87 -13.95 17.77
CA ARG A 308 -16.90 -14.84 18.44
C ARG A 308 -16.13 -14.10 19.54
N LEU A 309 -15.73 -12.86 19.30
CA LEU A 309 -15.06 -12.01 20.27
C LEU A 309 -15.96 -11.71 21.47
N LEU A 310 -17.20 -11.28 21.25
CA LEU A 310 -18.16 -10.92 22.30
C LEU A 310 -18.69 -12.13 23.09
N GLU A 311 -18.75 -13.32 22.50
CA GLU A 311 -19.20 -14.56 23.16
C GLU A 311 -18.10 -15.22 23.99
N HIS A 312 -16.82 -14.92 23.78
CA HIS A 312 -15.73 -15.51 24.52
C HIS A 312 -15.73 -15.05 25.99
N GLN A 313 -15.71 -16.02 26.93
CA GLN A 313 -15.89 -15.73 28.36
C GLN A 313 -14.81 -14.80 28.93
N SER A 314 -13.53 -15.01 28.56
CA SER A 314 -12.42 -14.16 29.05
C SER A 314 -12.53 -12.75 28.50
N VAL A 315 -12.80 -12.59 27.19
CA VAL A 315 -13.03 -11.28 26.56
C VAL A 315 -14.16 -10.51 27.23
N ARG A 316 -15.29 -11.18 27.47
CA ARG A 316 -16.44 -10.57 28.15
C ARG A 316 -16.07 -10.10 29.55
N ARG A 317 -15.33 -10.92 30.30
CA ARG A 317 -14.86 -10.56 31.65
C ARG A 317 -13.95 -9.35 31.62
N ASP A 318 -12.99 -9.34 30.71
CA ASP A 318 -12.02 -8.25 30.61
C ASP A 318 -12.69 -6.94 30.16
N LEU A 319 -13.52 -6.97 29.13
CA LEU A 319 -14.28 -5.80 28.70
C LEU A 319 -15.18 -5.25 29.79
N GLN A 320 -15.83 -6.13 30.59
CA GLN A 320 -16.61 -5.71 31.77
C GLN A 320 -15.72 -5.10 32.85
N ALA A 321 -14.56 -5.70 33.15
CA ALA A 321 -13.61 -5.19 34.13
C ALA A 321 -13.08 -3.79 33.77
N TRP A 322 -12.92 -3.52 32.48
CA TRP A 322 -12.52 -2.21 31.93
C TRP A 322 -13.70 -1.26 31.70
N ASN A 323 -14.93 -1.70 31.94
CA ASN A 323 -16.15 -0.97 31.60
C ASN A 323 -16.17 -0.45 30.15
N VAL A 324 -15.73 -1.32 29.23
CA VAL A 324 -15.72 -1.09 27.78
C VAL A 324 -16.82 -1.90 27.14
N ARG A 325 -17.64 -1.26 26.34
CA ARG A 325 -18.67 -1.90 25.53
C ARG A 325 -18.28 -1.83 24.04
N LEU A 326 -18.21 -2.98 23.41
CA LEU A 326 -18.04 -3.12 21.97
C LEU A 326 -19.41 -3.43 21.35
N ASP A 327 -19.82 -2.63 20.35
CA ASP A 327 -21.09 -2.87 19.65
C ASP A 327 -21.05 -4.18 18.84
N ASP A 328 -22.21 -4.84 18.73
CA ASP A 328 -22.38 -6.09 18.00
C ASP A 328 -22.56 -5.90 16.49
N LYS A 329 -22.78 -4.67 16.03
CA LYS A 329 -23.06 -4.31 14.63
C LYS A 329 -22.03 -3.36 14.05
N LEU A 330 -21.84 -3.48 12.74
CA LEU A 330 -21.07 -2.50 12.00
C LEU A 330 -21.72 -1.13 12.05
N ILE A 331 -20.90 -0.07 12.14
CA ILE A 331 -21.39 1.30 12.14
C ILE A 331 -22.16 1.62 10.86
N GLU A 332 -23.32 2.26 11.02
CA GLU A 332 -24.15 2.73 9.91
C GLU A 332 -24.32 4.25 10.00
N PHE A 333 -24.19 4.93 8.87
CA PHE A 333 -24.20 6.38 8.82
C PHE A 333 -24.62 6.88 7.43
N GLN A 334 -24.87 8.20 7.31
CA GLN A 334 -25.23 8.84 6.06
C GLN A 334 -23.99 9.26 5.27
N GLY A 335 -23.91 8.83 4.03
CA GLY A 335 -23.00 9.34 3.02
C GLY A 335 -23.79 9.98 1.88
N ARG A 336 -23.09 10.29 0.80
CA ARG A 336 -23.74 10.81 -0.42
C ARG A 336 -23.02 10.34 -1.68
N VAL A 337 -23.74 10.26 -2.78
CA VAL A 337 -23.19 10.01 -4.11
C VAL A 337 -23.11 11.34 -4.86
N LEU A 338 -21.93 11.71 -5.31
CA LEU A 338 -21.75 12.87 -6.18
C LEU A 338 -22.49 12.63 -7.52
N PRO A 339 -23.01 13.70 -8.14
CA PRO A 339 -23.65 13.56 -9.45
C PRO A 339 -22.64 13.03 -10.48
N TRP A 340 -23.14 12.22 -11.39
CA TRP A 340 -22.35 11.64 -12.47
C TRP A 340 -21.79 12.73 -13.38
N ASP A 341 -20.54 12.55 -13.80
CA ASP A 341 -19.88 13.49 -14.67
C ASP A 341 -20.20 13.23 -16.14
N LYS A 342 -20.14 14.30 -16.90
CA LYS A 342 -20.19 14.25 -18.36
C LYS A 342 -18.78 14.16 -18.89
N ILE A 343 -18.46 13.02 -19.49
CA ILE A 343 -17.20 12.81 -20.18
C ILE A 343 -17.31 13.39 -21.59
N LEU A 344 -16.47 14.36 -21.91
CA LEU A 344 -16.48 15.07 -23.18
C LEU A 344 -15.52 14.40 -24.15
N HIS A 345 -15.98 14.12 -25.37
CA HIS A 345 -15.19 13.48 -26.41
C HIS A 345 -15.52 14.07 -27.79
N GLY A 346 -14.63 13.85 -28.76
CA GLY A 346 -14.82 14.27 -30.14
C GLY A 346 -14.77 15.80 -30.33
N PRO A 347 -14.59 16.26 -31.58
CA PRO A 347 -14.41 17.68 -31.87
C PRO A 347 -15.71 18.52 -31.64
N HIS A 348 -16.86 17.88 -31.55
CA HIS A 348 -18.14 18.52 -31.26
C HIS A 348 -18.59 18.38 -29.80
N LEU A 349 -17.66 18.03 -28.89
CA LEU A 349 -17.91 17.86 -27.46
C LEU A 349 -19.11 16.93 -27.17
N GLY A 350 -19.16 15.79 -27.85
CA GLY A 350 -20.10 14.72 -27.54
C GLY A 350 -19.97 14.31 -26.07
N GLN A 351 -21.07 13.95 -25.43
CA GLN A 351 -21.12 13.62 -24.00
C GLN A 351 -21.45 12.15 -23.82
N VAL A 352 -20.74 11.50 -22.92
CA VAL A 352 -21.02 10.15 -22.41
C VAL A 352 -21.25 10.26 -20.92
N ALA A 353 -22.41 9.76 -20.45
CA ALA A 353 -22.67 9.68 -19.01
C ALA A 353 -21.75 8.63 -18.36
N GLU A 354 -21.30 8.92 -17.16
CA GLU A 354 -20.54 7.96 -16.36
C GLU A 354 -21.46 6.82 -15.88
N GLN A 355 -21.55 5.76 -16.68
CA GLN A 355 -22.22 4.51 -16.31
C GLN A 355 -21.24 3.36 -16.39
N SER A 356 -21.60 2.20 -15.86
CA SER A 356 -20.75 1.00 -15.99
C SER A 356 -20.47 0.75 -17.47
N GLY A 357 -19.19 0.77 -17.88
CA GLY A 357 -18.77 0.53 -19.26
C GLY A 357 -18.57 1.77 -20.15
N TRP A 358 -18.66 3.01 -19.62
CA TRP A 358 -18.43 4.26 -20.38
C TRP A 358 -17.09 4.27 -21.14
N MET A 359 -16.04 3.69 -20.56
CA MET A 359 -14.73 3.54 -21.21
C MET A 359 -14.80 2.64 -22.45
N THR A 360 -15.66 1.61 -22.45
CA THR A 360 -15.86 0.75 -23.62
C THR A 360 -16.59 1.51 -24.70
N GLU A 361 -17.52 2.37 -24.33
CA GLU A 361 -18.22 3.25 -25.26
C GLU A 361 -17.27 4.26 -25.90
N LEU A 362 -16.42 4.94 -25.10
CA LEU A 362 -15.42 5.89 -25.61
C LEU A 362 -14.40 5.24 -26.56
N GLY A 363 -14.06 3.97 -26.37
CA GLY A 363 -13.21 3.23 -27.33
C GLY A 363 -13.81 3.04 -28.71
N ARG A 364 -15.06 3.47 -28.93
CA ARG A 364 -15.79 3.45 -30.21
C ARG A 364 -16.20 4.84 -30.68
N LYS A 365 -15.89 5.88 -29.92
CA LYS A 365 -16.24 7.27 -30.21
C LYS A 365 -15.01 8.06 -30.66
N PRO A 366 -15.19 9.13 -31.43
CA PRO A 366 -14.07 10.02 -31.77
C PRO A 366 -13.39 10.57 -30.52
N MET A 367 -12.06 10.60 -30.54
CA MET A 367 -11.29 11.29 -29.50
C MET A 367 -11.43 12.81 -29.60
N LEU A 368 -11.18 13.53 -28.51
CA LEU A 368 -11.31 15.00 -28.44
C LEU A 368 -10.29 15.70 -29.33
N VAL A 369 -9.02 15.32 -29.22
CA VAL A 369 -7.93 15.85 -30.05
C VAL A 369 -7.07 14.68 -30.52
N THR A 370 -6.89 14.54 -31.82
CA THR A 370 -6.09 13.48 -32.43
C THR A 370 -5.02 14.07 -33.33
N PRO A 371 -3.72 13.91 -33.00
CA PRO A 371 -2.65 14.15 -33.94
C PRO A 371 -2.57 13.05 -34.98
N THR A 372 -1.91 13.28 -36.13
CA THR A 372 -1.62 12.24 -37.12
C THR A 372 -0.29 11.56 -36.79
N LEU A 373 -0.28 10.23 -36.71
CA LEU A 373 0.92 9.42 -36.58
C LEU A 373 1.38 8.90 -37.95
N SER A 374 2.19 9.70 -38.64
CA SER A 374 2.60 9.44 -40.01
C SER A 374 3.89 8.62 -40.11
N THR A 375 4.83 8.84 -39.18
CA THR A 375 6.15 8.19 -39.18
C THR A 375 6.41 7.51 -37.84
N TRP A 376 6.38 6.20 -37.83
CA TRP A 376 6.63 5.43 -36.61
C TRP A 376 7.20 4.05 -36.93
N THR A 377 7.81 3.43 -35.94
CA THR A 377 8.53 2.16 -36.11
C THR A 377 8.07 1.13 -35.08
N VAL A 378 7.98 -0.12 -35.50
CA VAL A 378 7.80 -1.27 -34.63
C VAL A 378 9.08 -2.08 -34.57
N ILE A 379 9.70 -2.15 -33.40
CA ILE A 379 10.85 -3.01 -33.11
C ILE A 379 10.36 -4.30 -32.49
N VAL A 380 10.63 -5.43 -33.10
CA VAL A 380 10.06 -6.72 -32.70
C VAL A 380 11.02 -7.88 -32.98
N PRO A 381 11.14 -8.89 -32.09
CA PRO A 381 11.89 -10.09 -32.38
C PRO A 381 11.31 -10.85 -33.57
N VAL A 382 12.20 -11.42 -34.41
CA VAL A 382 11.84 -12.14 -35.66
C VAL A 382 10.76 -13.19 -35.41
N THR A 383 10.81 -13.88 -34.27
CA THR A 383 9.86 -14.93 -33.86
C THR A 383 8.41 -14.45 -33.77
N TYR A 384 8.19 -13.18 -33.45
CA TYR A 384 6.83 -12.60 -33.29
C TYR A 384 6.40 -11.76 -34.52
N LYS A 385 7.10 -11.88 -35.65
CA LYS A 385 6.85 -11.08 -36.86
C LYS A 385 5.39 -11.10 -37.28
N LYS A 386 4.78 -12.28 -37.43
CA LYS A 386 3.40 -12.43 -37.89
C LYS A 386 2.41 -11.86 -36.90
N ASP A 387 2.55 -12.21 -35.61
CA ASP A 387 1.66 -11.75 -34.56
C ASP A 387 1.70 -10.22 -34.40
N ALA A 388 2.88 -9.61 -34.58
CA ALA A 388 3.06 -8.17 -34.55
C ALA A 388 2.37 -7.47 -35.72
N GLN A 389 2.44 -8.02 -36.95
CA GLN A 389 1.75 -7.48 -38.12
C GLN A 389 0.24 -7.56 -37.96
N ASP A 390 -0.27 -8.70 -37.47
CA ASP A 390 -1.71 -8.90 -37.18
C ASP A 390 -2.21 -7.95 -36.09
N PHE A 391 -1.39 -7.74 -35.03
CA PHE A 391 -1.72 -6.78 -33.98
C PHE A 391 -1.75 -5.34 -34.47
N VAL A 392 -0.76 -4.93 -35.27
CA VAL A 392 -0.70 -3.56 -35.86
C VAL A 392 -1.92 -3.30 -36.73
N THR A 393 -2.38 -4.30 -37.50
CA THR A 393 -3.62 -4.17 -38.29
C THR A 393 -4.84 -3.87 -37.40
N LYS A 394 -4.98 -4.63 -36.31
CA LYS A 394 -6.06 -4.42 -35.32
C LYS A 394 -5.92 -3.07 -34.60
N LEU A 395 -4.69 -2.63 -34.35
CA LEU A 395 -4.40 -1.33 -33.72
C LEU A 395 -4.84 -0.18 -34.62
N ILE A 396 -4.49 -0.22 -35.90
CA ILE A 396 -4.88 0.81 -36.91
C ILE A 396 -6.38 0.83 -37.07
N ASP A 397 -7.06 -0.33 -37.12
CA ASP A 397 -8.52 -0.41 -37.19
C ASP A 397 -9.19 0.18 -35.92
N ALA A 398 -8.66 -0.11 -34.74
CA ALA A 398 -9.15 0.48 -33.50
C ALA A 398 -8.96 2.02 -33.44
N ALA A 399 -7.80 2.50 -33.87
CA ALA A 399 -7.48 3.92 -33.94
C ALA A 399 -8.39 4.66 -34.92
N TRP A 400 -8.65 4.07 -36.09
CA TRP A 400 -9.54 4.65 -37.11
C TRP A 400 -10.96 4.87 -36.57
N ARG A 401 -11.51 3.93 -35.80
CA ARG A 401 -12.83 4.06 -35.17
C ARG A 401 -12.88 5.26 -34.20
N MET A 402 -11.78 5.60 -33.58
CA MET A 402 -11.63 6.74 -32.68
C MET A 402 -11.18 8.02 -33.39
N ARG A 403 -11.15 8.01 -34.74
CA ARG A 403 -10.64 9.10 -35.60
C ARG A 403 -9.18 9.48 -35.32
N PHE A 404 -8.38 8.54 -34.90
CA PHE A 404 -6.94 8.71 -34.74
C PHE A 404 -6.25 8.11 -35.98
N ASP A 405 -5.72 8.98 -36.84
CA ASP A 405 -5.03 8.59 -38.10
C ASP A 405 -3.64 8.07 -37.81
N ILE A 406 -3.48 6.73 -37.98
CA ILE A 406 -2.20 6.03 -37.85
C ILE A 406 -1.86 5.40 -39.20
N ARG A 407 -0.72 5.78 -39.79
CA ARG A 407 -0.20 5.17 -41.01
C ARG A 407 0.52 3.86 -40.71
N GLN A 408 0.81 3.06 -41.76
CA GLN A 408 1.58 1.83 -41.62
C GLN A 408 2.99 2.12 -41.08
N PRO A 409 3.49 1.33 -40.08
CA PRO A 409 4.81 1.52 -39.54
C PRO A 409 5.93 0.92 -40.40
N TYR A 410 7.13 1.38 -40.13
CA TYR A 410 8.31 0.62 -40.49
C TYR A 410 8.56 -0.50 -39.47
N PHE A 411 8.86 -1.73 -39.95
CA PHE A 411 9.17 -2.86 -39.07
C PHE A 411 10.70 -3.09 -39.04
N LYS A 412 11.28 -3.03 -37.83
CA LYS A 412 12.65 -3.44 -37.54
C LYS A 412 12.66 -4.74 -36.77
N TYR A 413 13.26 -5.77 -37.38
CA TYR A 413 13.32 -7.09 -36.75
C TYR A 413 14.66 -7.26 -36.02
N VAL A 414 14.58 -7.80 -34.78
CA VAL A 414 15.71 -7.95 -33.85
C VAL A 414 15.78 -9.37 -33.27
N SER A 415 16.86 -9.68 -32.55
CA SER A 415 16.93 -10.86 -31.71
C SER A 415 16.20 -10.63 -30.36
N HIS A 416 16.10 -11.68 -29.54
CA HIS A 416 15.50 -11.55 -28.18
C HIS A 416 16.39 -10.82 -27.17
N GLN A 417 17.64 -10.53 -27.49
CA GLN A 417 18.62 -9.98 -26.57
C GLN A 417 18.49 -8.45 -26.42
N VAL A 418 18.74 -7.93 -25.22
CA VAL A 418 18.68 -6.49 -24.92
C VAL A 418 19.57 -5.65 -25.83
N PRO A 419 20.87 -5.99 -26.07
CA PRO A 419 21.73 -5.22 -26.96
C PRO A 419 21.17 -5.05 -28.37
N SER A 420 20.49 -6.06 -28.92
CA SER A 420 19.87 -5.97 -30.23
C SER A 420 18.74 -4.93 -30.30
N PHE A 421 18.02 -4.70 -29.20
CA PHE A 421 17.06 -3.62 -29.08
C PHE A 421 17.74 -2.25 -29.01
N GLU A 422 18.83 -2.13 -28.25
CA GLU A 422 19.57 -0.87 -28.12
C GLU A 422 20.19 -0.42 -29.46
N GLU A 423 20.78 -1.34 -30.21
CA GLU A 423 21.32 -1.09 -31.55
C GLU A 423 20.20 -0.68 -32.53
N ALA A 424 19.08 -1.40 -32.55
CA ALA A 424 17.94 -1.09 -33.40
C ALA A 424 17.32 0.27 -33.06
N LEU A 425 17.22 0.62 -31.78
CA LEU A 425 16.74 1.92 -31.35
C LEU A 425 17.64 3.07 -31.84
N GLU A 426 18.97 2.90 -31.76
CA GLU A 426 19.92 3.91 -32.24
C GLU A 426 19.81 4.07 -33.76
N GLU A 427 19.82 2.96 -34.51
CA GLU A 427 19.69 3.00 -35.98
C GLU A 427 18.39 3.68 -36.42
N VAL A 428 17.26 3.29 -35.82
CA VAL A 428 15.93 3.86 -36.13
C VAL A 428 15.87 5.34 -35.83
N ASN A 429 16.42 5.78 -34.71
CA ASN A 429 16.44 7.19 -34.33
C ASN A 429 17.32 8.04 -35.25
N LEU A 430 18.44 7.50 -35.68
CA LEU A 430 19.38 8.23 -36.61
C LEU A 430 18.82 8.30 -38.03
N CYS A 431 18.28 7.17 -38.53
CA CYS A 431 17.91 7.06 -39.95
C CYS A 431 16.50 7.56 -40.26
N LEU A 432 15.51 7.28 -39.35
CA LEU A 432 14.09 7.49 -39.63
C LEU A 432 13.48 8.67 -38.86
N LYS A 433 14.07 9.07 -37.75
CA LYS A 433 13.54 10.11 -36.82
C LYS A 433 12.02 9.97 -36.59
N PRO A 434 11.57 8.84 -36.07
CA PRO A 434 10.15 8.56 -35.98
C PRO A 434 9.46 9.43 -34.90
N GLN A 435 8.17 9.74 -35.08
CA GLN A 435 7.32 10.41 -34.07
C GLN A 435 7.12 9.51 -32.85
N MET A 436 7.20 8.18 -33.01
CA MET A 436 7.03 7.21 -31.94
C MET A 436 7.69 5.88 -32.31
N ILE A 437 8.17 5.15 -31.30
CA ILE A 437 8.66 3.79 -31.44
C ILE A 437 7.82 2.83 -30.59
N MET A 438 7.30 1.75 -31.20
CA MET A 438 6.69 0.65 -30.48
C MET A 438 7.70 -0.48 -30.36
N CYS A 439 7.95 -0.96 -29.14
CA CYS A 439 8.82 -2.10 -28.86
C CYS A 439 7.98 -3.27 -28.37
N ILE A 440 8.08 -4.41 -29.06
CA ILE A 440 7.47 -5.68 -28.65
C ILE A 440 8.55 -6.51 -27.97
N VAL A 441 8.40 -6.72 -26.64
CA VAL A 441 9.37 -7.45 -25.82
C VAL A 441 8.89 -8.87 -25.55
N PRO A 442 9.81 -9.88 -25.47
CA PRO A 442 9.43 -11.28 -25.29
C PRO A 442 8.62 -11.53 -24.03
N GLU A 443 9.03 -10.97 -22.93
CA GLU A 443 8.44 -11.17 -21.60
C GLU A 443 8.45 -9.89 -20.75
N ARG A 444 7.76 -9.93 -19.60
CA ARG A 444 7.84 -8.87 -18.60
C ARG A 444 9.20 -8.96 -17.89
N GLY A 445 10.19 -8.23 -18.39
CA GLY A 445 11.51 -8.14 -17.80
C GLY A 445 11.94 -6.68 -17.60
N ILE A 446 12.56 -6.41 -16.47
CA ILE A 446 13.09 -5.08 -16.12
C ILE A 446 14.15 -4.65 -17.15
N ASN A 447 15.00 -5.57 -17.59
CA ASN A 447 16.17 -5.26 -18.43
C ASN A 447 15.79 -4.63 -19.80
N HIS A 448 14.88 -5.24 -20.56
CA HIS A 448 14.41 -4.68 -21.84
C HIS A 448 13.72 -3.35 -21.65
N TYR A 449 12.83 -3.26 -20.65
CA TYR A 449 12.10 -2.02 -20.41
C TYR A 449 13.02 -0.88 -20.02
N THR A 450 13.99 -1.11 -19.12
CA THR A 450 14.97 -0.11 -18.68
C THR A 450 15.85 0.35 -19.83
N ALA A 451 16.39 -0.58 -20.63
CA ALA A 451 17.21 -0.26 -21.79
C ALA A 451 16.46 0.61 -22.81
N ILE A 452 15.22 0.23 -23.17
CA ILE A 452 14.37 0.98 -24.08
C ILE A 452 14.08 2.39 -23.51
N LYS A 453 13.71 2.48 -22.24
CA LYS A 453 13.39 3.78 -21.63
C LYS A 453 14.61 4.66 -21.47
N LYS A 454 15.75 4.12 -21.06
CA LYS A 454 17.02 4.86 -21.02
C LYS A 454 17.33 5.46 -22.39
N LYS A 455 17.32 4.64 -23.44
CA LYS A 455 17.65 5.07 -24.81
C LYS A 455 16.68 6.14 -25.33
N CYS A 456 15.38 6.00 -25.06
CA CYS A 456 14.36 6.87 -25.66
C CYS A 456 13.95 8.06 -24.77
N CYS A 457 14.22 8.05 -23.46
CA CYS A 457 13.90 9.17 -22.57
C CYS A 457 15.13 10.02 -22.22
N LEU A 458 16.33 9.39 -22.08
CA LEU A 458 17.56 10.09 -21.69
C LEU A 458 18.43 10.42 -22.90
N ASP A 459 18.75 9.42 -23.74
CA ASP A 459 19.66 9.61 -24.87
C ASP A 459 18.96 10.31 -26.05
N ARG A 460 17.69 9.99 -26.30
CA ARG A 460 16.88 10.49 -27.42
C ARG A 460 15.45 10.79 -26.93
N ALA A 461 14.97 11.99 -27.15
CA ALA A 461 13.62 12.39 -26.73
C ALA A 461 12.54 11.86 -27.71
N VAL A 462 12.28 10.55 -27.73
CA VAL A 462 11.28 9.93 -28.61
C VAL A 462 10.24 9.16 -27.79
N PRO A 463 8.94 9.44 -27.97
CA PRO A 463 7.86 8.70 -27.33
C PRO A 463 7.92 7.18 -27.63
N THR A 464 7.71 6.34 -26.64
CA THR A 464 7.76 4.89 -26.79
C THR A 464 6.52 4.20 -26.27
N GLN A 465 6.10 3.12 -26.97
CA GLN A 465 5.09 2.17 -26.49
C GLN A 465 5.72 0.79 -26.38
N VAL A 466 5.73 0.21 -25.17
CA VAL A 466 6.22 -1.15 -24.95
C VAL A 466 5.04 -2.11 -24.78
N ILE A 467 5.10 -3.25 -25.44
CA ILE A 467 4.08 -4.31 -25.39
C ILE A 467 4.80 -5.66 -25.20
N VAL A 468 4.25 -6.50 -24.31
CA VAL A 468 4.74 -7.87 -24.13
C VAL A 468 4.12 -8.78 -25.21
N ALA A 469 4.94 -9.64 -25.83
CA ALA A 469 4.54 -10.51 -26.94
C ALA A 469 3.30 -11.35 -26.64
N ASN A 470 3.16 -11.87 -25.42
CA ASN A 470 1.98 -12.64 -25.00
C ASN A 470 0.65 -11.88 -25.14
N ASN A 471 0.67 -10.55 -25.19
CA ASN A 471 -0.53 -9.72 -25.37
C ASN A 471 -0.99 -9.64 -26.82
N LEU A 472 -0.18 -10.04 -27.79
CA LEU A 472 -0.50 -9.97 -29.23
C LEU A 472 -1.55 -10.99 -29.65
N THR A 473 -1.59 -12.15 -28.98
CA THR A 473 -2.47 -13.29 -29.31
C THR A 473 -3.50 -13.60 -28.22
N ARG A 474 -3.50 -12.86 -27.11
CA ARG A 474 -4.37 -13.11 -25.96
C ARG A 474 -5.85 -12.91 -26.31
N LYS A 475 -6.76 -13.68 -25.65
CA LYS A 475 -8.19 -13.42 -25.71
C LYS A 475 -8.46 -11.94 -25.35
N GLY A 476 -9.24 -11.23 -26.18
CA GLY A 476 -9.50 -9.80 -26.00
C GLY A 476 -8.45 -8.87 -26.62
N VAL A 477 -7.62 -9.34 -27.55
CA VAL A 477 -6.60 -8.54 -28.24
C VAL A 477 -7.14 -7.24 -28.85
N GLN A 478 -8.39 -7.22 -29.33
CA GLN A 478 -9.04 -6.00 -29.84
C GLN A 478 -9.18 -4.92 -28.76
N SER A 479 -9.49 -5.33 -27.53
CA SER A 479 -9.55 -4.42 -26.38
C SER A 479 -8.16 -3.88 -26.02
N ILE A 480 -7.14 -4.74 -26.09
CA ILE A 480 -5.73 -4.35 -25.89
C ILE A 480 -5.32 -3.33 -26.95
N ALA A 481 -5.61 -3.61 -28.25
CA ALA A 481 -5.30 -2.71 -29.33
C ALA A 481 -5.96 -1.33 -29.17
N THR A 482 -7.23 -1.28 -28.74
CA THR A 482 -7.91 0.00 -28.43
C THR A 482 -7.22 0.75 -27.30
N SER A 483 -6.82 0.08 -26.20
CA SER A 483 -6.11 0.73 -25.10
C SER A 483 -4.73 1.24 -25.53
N VAL A 484 -4.03 0.47 -26.35
CA VAL A 484 -2.72 0.88 -26.89
C VAL A 484 -2.85 2.09 -27.83
N ALA A 485 -3.89 2.13 -28.67
CA ALA A 485 -4.16 3.29 -29.52
C ALA A 485 -4.41 4.57 -28.71
N ILE A 486 -5.18 4.49 -27.62
CA ILE A 486 -5.40 5.59 -26.67
C ILE A 486 -4.06 6.07 -26.08
N GLN A 487 -3.25 5.14 -25.55
CA GLN A 487 -1.96 5.45 -24.96
C GLN A 487 -1.00 6.11 -25.99
N MET A 488 -0.97 5.60 -27.21
CA MET A 488 -0.13 6.16 -28.28
C MET A 488 -0.59 7.59 -28.65
N CYS A 489 -1.89 7.82 -28.77
CA CYS A 489 -2.45 9.14 -29.01
C CYS A 489 -2.00 10.14 -27.94
N CYS A 490 -2.14 9.79 -26.65
CA CYS A 490 -1.69 10.66 -25.56
C CYS A 490 -0.20 10.98 -25.61
N LYS A 491 0.65 10.00 -25.93
CA LYS A 491 2.12 10.16 -25.96
C LYS A 491 2.63 11.08 -27.04
N ILE A 492 1.83 11.33 -28.07
CA ILE A 492 2.15 12.28 -29.15
C ILE A 492 1.33 13.56 -29.07
N GLY A 493 0.73 13.84 -27.88
CA GLY A 493 0.02 15.10 -27.60
C GLY A 493 -1.48 15.10 -27.89
N GLY A 494 -2.08 13.95 -28.19
CA GLY A 494 -3.54 13.83 -28.34
C GLY A 494 -4.27 13.80 -27.01
N VAL A 495 -5.57 14.02 -27.06
CA VAL A 495 -6.48 14.02 -25.91
C VAL A 495 -7.67 13.13 -26.21
N PRO A 496 -7.80 11.96 -25.60
CA PRO A 496 -8.90 11.05 -25.88
C PRO A 496 -10.25 11.62 -25.44
N TRP A 497 -10.33 12.14 -24.22
CA TRP A 497 -11.51 12.75 -23.60
C TRP A 497 -11.09 13.73 -22.52
N THR A 498 -12.03 14.50 -22.01
CA THR A 498 -11.86 15.37 -20.84
C THR A 498 -13.14 15.41 -20.00
N VAL A 499 -13.09 16.06 -18.87
CA VAL A 499 -14.23 16.39 -18.00
C VAL A 499 -14.35 17.90 -17.87
N GLU A 500 -15.57 18.39 -17.72
CA GLU A 500 -15.80 19.81 -17.51
C GLU A 500 -15.53 20.16 -16.03
N ILE A 501 -14.51 20.96 -15.78
CA ILE A 501 -14.26 21.57 -14.46
C ILE A 501 -14.62 23.05 -14.56
N PRO A 502 -15.73 23.50 -13.95
CA PRO A 502 -16.25 24.85 -14.13
C PRO A 502 -15.50 25.88 -13.27
N ILE A 503 -14.16 25.83 -13.31
CA ILE A 503 -13.26 26.74 -12.58
C ILE A 503 -12.23 27.26 -13.56
N SER A 504 -12.22 28.56 -13.79
CA SER A 504 -11.22 29.19 -14.63
C SER A 504 -9.90 29.32 -13.86
N GLY A 505 -8.78 29.33 -14.59
CA GLY A 505 -7.47 29.56 -14.01
C GLY A 505 -7.03 28.52 -12.94
N LEU A 506 -7.61 27.32 -12.95
CA LEU A 506 -7.22 26.25 -12.02
C LEU A 506 -5.96 25.52 -12.52
N MET A 507 -4.96 25.42 -11.65
CA MET A 507 -3.83 24.50 -11.80
C MET A 507 -3.98 23.37 -10.77
N VAL A 508 -3.86 22.12 -11.22
CA VAL A 508 -3.83 20.93 -10.36
C VAL A 508 -2.41 20.39 -10.32
N VAL A 509 -1.90 20.15 -9.13
CA VAL A 509 -0.56 19.64 -8.85
C VAL A 509 -0.67 18.29 -8.15
N GLY A 510 0.14 17.32 -8.58
CA GLY A 510 0.35 16.04 -7.91
C GLY A 510 1.80 15.87 -7.48
N PHE A 511 2.02 15.34 -6.28
CA PHE A 511 3.35 14.98 -5.79
C PHE A 511 3.31 13.64 -5.07
N ASP A 512 4.26 12.78 -5.39
CA ASP A 512 4.43 11.46 -4.78
C ASP A 512 5.92 11.12 -4.63
N VAL A 513 6.28 10.30 -3.63
CA VAL A 513 7.64 9.83 -3.41
C VAL A 513 7.71 8.33 -3.61
N TYR A 514 8.53 7.89 -4.54
CA TYR A 514 8.89 6.50 -4.74
C TYR A 514 10.09 6.13 -3.87
N HIS A 515 9.96 5.08 -3.07
CA HIS A 515 11.07 4.50 -2.30
C HIS A 515 11.56 3.22 -2.98
N ASP A 516 12.85 3.20 -3.34
CA ASP A 516 13.46 1.98 -3.83
C ASP A 516 13.71 1.03 -2.66
N THR A 517 13.06 -0.13 -2.71
CA THR A 517 13.14 -1.16 -1.67
C THR A 517 14.20 -2.23 -1.95
N THR A 518 15.14 -1.96 -2.86
CA THR A 518 16.22 -2.91 -3.15
C THR A 518 17.15 -3.08 -1.94
N PRO A 519 17.67 -4.30 -1.68
CA PRO A 519 18.49 -4.60 -0.49
C PRO A 519 19.75 -3.77 -0.32
N ARG A 520 20.22 -3.11 -1.39
CA ARG A 520 21.44 -2.28 -1.39
C ARG A 520 21.20 -0.80 -1.07
N GLY A 521 20.00 -0.43 -0.57
CA GLY A 521 19.68 0.93 -0.20
C GLY A 521 19.54 1.84 -1.42
N GLY A 522 18.47 1.64 -2.21
CA GLY A 522 18.15 2.53 -3.33
C GLY A 522 17.74 3.92 -2.87
N ASN A 523 17.93 4.92 -3.74
CA ASN A 523 17.47 6.28 -3.49
C ASN A 523 15.94 6.37 -3.54
N SER A 524 15.39 7.33 -2.81
CA SER A 524 14.00 7.74 -2.98
C SER A 524 13.90 8.82 -4.07
N TYR A 525 12.78 8.88 -4.77
CA TYR A 525 12.57 9.85 -5.86
C TYR A 525 11.22 10.55 -5.68
N GLY A 526 11.26 11.87 -5.55
CA GLY A 526 10.07 12.71 -5.54
C GLY A 526 9.68 13.08 -6.98
N ALA A 527 8.43 12.81 -7.34
CA ALA A 527 7.86 13.13 -8.65
C ALA A 527 6.81 14.24 -8.52
N PHE A 528 7.01 15.34 -9.23
CA PHE A 528 6.12 16.49 -9.29
C PHE A 528 5.47 16.60 -10.66
N VAL A 529 4.15 16.82 -10.69
CA VAL A 529 3.38 16.99 -11.93
C VAL A 529 2.39 18.14 -11.74
N ALA A 530 2.32 19.08 -12.70
CA ALA A 530 1.38 20.21 -12.67
C ALA A 530 0.65 20.35 -14.01
N SER A 531 -0.65 20.59 -13.99
CA SER A 531 -1.44 20.80 -15.20
C SER A 531 -1.16 22.16 -15.81
N LEU A 532 -1.06 22.22 -17.16
CA LEU A 532 -0.74 23.44 -17.92
C LEU A 532 -1.90 23.98 -18.73
N ASN A 533 -3.00 23.23 -18.90
CA ASN A 533 -4.12 23.63 -19.72
C ASN A 533 -5.49 23.29 -19.10
N LYS A 534 -6.56 23.88 -19.62
CA LYS A 534 -7.93 23.72 -19.13
C LYS A 534 -8.51 22.30 -19.28
N THR A 535 -7.96 21.50 -20.17
CA THR A 535 -8.39 20.13 -20.41
C THR A 535 -7.64 19.12 -19.53
N PHE A 536 -6.68 19.56 -18.71
CA PHE A 536 -5.83 18.73 -17.86
C PHE A 536 -5.17 17.60 -18.65
N SER A 537 -4.67 17.92 -19.83
CA SER A 537 -4.05 16.98 -20.78
C SER A 537 -2.59 17.27 -21.08
N GLN A 538 -2.11 18.46 -20.69
CA GLN A 538 -0.71 18.86 -20.76
C GLN A 538 -0.18 19.12 -19.36
N TYR A 539 1.01 18.62 -19.08
CA TYR A 539 1.60 18.66 -17.75
C TYR A 539 3.05 19.11 -17.81
N PHE A 540 3.44 19.92 -16.85
CA PHE A 540 4.82 20.08 -16.41
C PHE A 540 5.17 18.92 -15.49
N SER A 541 6.36 18.36 -15.59
CA SER A 541 6.84 17.31 -14.69
C SER A 541 8.30 17.52 -14.32
N ALA A 542 8.63 17.21 -13.07
CA ALA A 542 9.98 17.23 -12.53
C ALA A 542 10.20 16.07 -11.56
N VAL A 543 11.46 15.65 -11.41
CA VAL A 543 11.85 14.56 -10.51
C VAL A 543 13.09 14.96 -9.73
N SER A 544 13.11 14.73 -8.43
CA SER A 544 14.28 14.90 -7.56
C SER A 544 14.68 13.60 -6.89
N ALA A 545 15.97 13.40 -6.68
CA ALA A 545 16.48 12.34 -5.84
C ALA A 545 16.44 12.77 -4.37
N HIS A 546 15.89 11.91 -3.51
CA HIS A 546 15.83 12.09 -2.07
C HIS A 546 16.76 11.08 -1.40
N THR A 547 17.17 11.35 -0.17
CA THR A 547 17.88 10.36 0.65
C THR A 547 17.00 9.13 0.90
N PRO A 548 17.58 7.93 1.07
CA PRO A 548 16.81 6.72 1.34
C PRO A 548 15.84 6.92 2.51
N GLY A 549 14.55 6.61 2.30
CA GLY A 549 13.50 6.77 3.31
C GLY A 549 13.01 8.20 3.54
N GLN A 550 13.55 9.21 2.86
CA GLN A 550 13.07 10.58 2.98
C GLN A 550 11.75 10.76 2.21
N GLU A 551 10.67 11.00 2.95
CA GLU A 551 9.33 11.27 2.41
C GLU A 551 9.13 12.75 2.09
N LEU A 552 9.60 13.65 2.96
CA LEU A 552 9.39 15.10 2.82
C LEU A 552 10.27 15.71 1.74
N SER A 553 9.66 16.52 0.89
CA SER A 553 10.37 17.17 -0.22
C SER A 553 10.83 18.60 0.13
N ASN A 554 12.10 18.87 -0.19
CA ASN A 554 12.65 20.24 -0.16
C ASN A 554 12.43 20.96 -1.49
N ASP A 555 12.21 20.25 -2.59
CA ASP A 555 12.22 20.76 -3.96
C ASP A 555 10.82 21.09 -4.50
N MET A 556 9.75 20.67 -3.83
CA MET A 556 8.37 20.87 -4.28
C MET A 556 8.05 22.35 -4.57
N ALA A 557 8.52 23.27 -3.73
CA ALA A 557 8.29 24.70 -3.92
C ALA A 557 9.04 25.28 -5.13
N SER A 558 10.25 24.80 -5.40
CA SER A 558 11.04 25.16 -6.60
C SER A 558 10.32 24.69 -7.86
N TYR A 559 9.90 23.43 -7.89
CA TYR A 559 9.16 22.88 -9.04
C TYR A 559 7.81 23.56 -9.27
N LEU A 560 7.15 24.02 -8.19
CA LEU A 560 5.95 24.83 -8.33
C LEU A 560 6.27 26.15 -9.04
N GLY A 561 7.39 26.83 -8.67
CA GLY A 561 7.85 28.04 -9.34
C GLY A 561 8.08 27.84 -10.84
N ASP A 562 8.79 26.76 -11.22
CA ASP A 562 9.01 26.39 -12.60
C ASP A 562 7.71 26.11 -13.37
N ALA A 563 6.80 25.35 -12.73
CA ALA A 563 5.49 25.04 -13.30
C ALA A 563 4.63 26.29 -13.53
N LEU A 564 4.70 27.28 -12.62
CA LEU A 564 4.01 28.57 -12.78
C LEU A 564 4.56 29.36 -13.96
N CYS A 565 5.88 29.35 -14.17
CA CYS A 565 6.52 29.96 -15.34
C CYS A 565 6.03 29.30 -16.65
N GLU A 566 5.98 27.97 -16.70
CA GLU A 566 5.48 27.23 -17.88
C GLU A 566 3.98 27.44 -18.10
N TYR A 567 3.18 27.45 -17.04
CA TYR A 567 1.75 27.76 -17.15
C TYR A 567 1.51 29.15 -17.75
N LYS A 568 2.28 30.17 -17.29
CA LYS A 568 2.21 31.53 -17.83
C LYS A 568 2.59 31.57 -19.30
N LYS A 569 3.63 30.83 -19.74
CA LYS A 569 4.02 30.74 -21.15
C LYS A 569 2.89 30.14 -22.02
N CYS A 570 2.21 29.09 -21.51
CA CYS A 570 1.14 28.40 -22.22
C CYS A 570 -0.18 29.20 -22.29
N ASN A 571 -0.51 29.97 -21.23
CA ASN A 571 -1.82 30.59 -21.06
C ASN A 571 -1.79 32.13 -21.10
N GLY A 572 -0.60 32.76 -21.14
CA GLY A 572 -0.43 34.24 -21.10
C GLY A 572 -0.64 34.83 -19.69
N ALA A 573 -1.12 34.10 -18.73
CA ALA A 573 -1.37 34.51 -17.34
C ALA A 573 -1.01 33.40 -16.35
N LEU A 574 -0.77 33.77 -15.10
CA LEU A 574 -0.60 32.82 -13.98
C LEU A 574 -1.96 32.17 -13.63
N PRO A 575 -1.96 30.95 -13.03
CA PRO A 575 -3.19 30.35 -12.53
C PRO A 575 -3.79 31.17 -11.38
N GLU A 576 -5.09 31.27 -11.32
CA GLU A 576 -5.82 31.98 -10.27
C GLU A 576 -5.93 31.16 -8.98
N GLN A 577 -5.91 29.83 -9.10
CA GLN A 577 -6.06 28.87 -8.01
C GLN A 577 -5.22 27.64 -8.23
N ILE A 578 -4.66 27.08 -7.16
CA ILE A 578 -3.82 25.88 -7.19
C ILE A 578 -4.37 24.84 -6.21
N VAL A 579 -4.65 23.63 -6.67
CA VAL A 579 -5.00 22.49 -5.82
C VAL A 579 -3.87 21.45 -5.90
N ILE A 580 -3.27 21.15 -4.74
CA ILE A 580 -2.12 20.25 -4.62
C ILE A 580 -2.58 18.95 -3.96
N TYR A 581 -2.32 17.83 -4.63
CA TYR A 581 -2.51 16.47 -4.11
C TYR A 581 -1.16 15.86 -3.76
N ARG A 582 -0.98 15.50 -2.50
CA ARG A 582 0.25 14.93 -1.91
C ARG A 582 0.00 13.49 -1.46
N ASP A 583 0.50 12.51 -2.20
CA ASP A 583 0.40 11.09 -1.84
C ASP A 583 1.52 10.66 -0.89
N GLY A 584 1.32 9.58 -0.13
CA GLY A 584 2.36 8.90 0.66
C GLY A 584 2.62 9.46 2.06
N VAL A 585 1.93 10.49 2.52
CA VAL A 585 2.12 11.07 3.86
C VAL A 585 1.41 10.26 4.94
N PHE A 586 2.15 9.82 5.95
CA PHE A 586 1.57 9.19 7.14
C PHE A 586 1.04 10.23 8.14
N ARG A 587 0.07 9.81 8.96
CA ARG A 587 -0.59 10.71 9.92
C ARG A 587 0.39 11.41 10.87
N HIS A 588 1.42 10.72 11.35
CA HIS A 588 2.44 11.28 12.24
C HIS A 588 3.34 12.33 11.55
N GLN A 589 3.40 12.34 10.23
CA GLN A 589 4.19 13.31 9.44
C GLN A 589 3.41 14.59 9.12
N ILE A 590 2.10 14.63 9.35
CA ILE A 590 1.24 15.81 9.04
C ILE A 590 1.75 17.11 9.68
N PRO A 591 2.17 17.15 10.96
CA PRO A 591 2.70 18.36 11.56
C PRO A 591 3.93 18.89 10.81
N GLU A 592 4.82 18.01 10.39
CA GLU A 592 6.03 18.37 9.66
C GLU A 592 5.73 18.84 8.24
N VAL A 593 4.80 18.19 7.54
CA VAL A 593 4.29 18.67 6.23
C VAL A 593 3.72 20.08 6.34
N LYS A 594 2.93 20.37 7.39
CA LYS A 594 2.40 21.72 7.63
C LYS A 594 3.51 22.74 7.85
N ASN A 595 4.54 22.39 8.61
CA ASN A 595 5.59 23.30 9.02
C ASN A 595 6.69 23.50 7.96
N ARG A 596 6.87 22.55 7.05
CA ARG A 596 7.92 22.59 6.00
C ARG A 596 7.35 22.78 4.60
N GLU A 597 6.62 21.79 4.08
CA GLU A 597 6.15 21.80 2.68
C GLU A 597 5.15 22.93 2.44
N ILE A 598 4.11 23.08 3.26
CA ILE A 598 3.09 24.15 3.08
C ILE A 598 3.69 25.54 3.29
N VAL A 599 4.62 25.70 4.23
CA VAL A 599 5.30 26.99 4.45
C VAL A 599 6.15 27.38 3.22
N ALA A 600 6.91 26.43 2.66
CA ALA A 600 7.71 26.67 1.47
C ALA A 600 6.85 27.02 0.24
N LEU A 601 5.71 26.34 0.06
CA LEU A 601 4.76 26.62 -1.02
C LEU A 601 4.11 28.01 -0.87
N LYS A 602 3.76 28.44 0.34
CA LYS A 602 3.26 29.80 0.60
C LYS A 602 4.30 30.85 0.30
N LYS A 603 5.57 30.58 0.59
CA LYS A 603 6.66 31.46 0.22
C LYS A 603 6.78 31.57 -1.30
N CYS A 604 6.78 30.44 -2.02
CA CYS A 604 6.79 30.43 -3.49
C CYS A 604 5.61 31.23 -4.08
N TRP A 605 4.40 31.09 -3.49
CA TRP A 605 3.25 31.91 -3.88
C TRP A 605 3.56 33.40 -3.73
N LYS A 606 4.04 33.84 -2.54
CA LYS A 606 4.35 35.24 -2.26
C LYS A 606 5.42 35.78 -3.20
N ASP A 607 6.46 35.02 -3.47
CA ASP A 607 7.55 35.39 -4.38
C ASP A 607 7.06 35.57 -5.84
N THR A 608 6.00 34.83 -6.26
CA THR A 608 5.47 34.85 -7.61
C THR A 608 4.34 35.86 -7.82
N TYR A 609 3.40 35.94 -6.85
CA TYR A 609 2.17 36.75 -6.94
C TYR A 609 2.25 38.06 -6.13
N GLY A 610 3.34 38.27 -5.39
CA GLY A 610 3.49 39.45 -4.52
C GLY A 610 2.51 39.41 -3.32
N GLU A 611 1.85 40.53 -3.06
CA GLU A 611 0.92 40.67 -1.92
C GLU A 611 -0.50 40.10 -2.19
N GLN A 612 -0.71 39.40 -3.30
CA GLN A 612 -2.00 38.77 -3.57
C GLN A 612 -2.28 37.66 -2.56
N GLU A 613 -3.54 37.54 -2.14
CA GLU A 613 -3.98 36.49 -1.23
C GLU A 613 -3.65 35.08 -1.80
N CYS A 614 -3.10 34.23 -0.95
CA CYS A 614 -2.71 32.86 -1.35
C CYS A 614 -3.95 32.01 -1.62
N ARG A 615 -4.20 31.68 -2.89
CA ARG A 615 -5.32 30.83 -3.34
C ARG A 615 -4.88 29.40 -3.63
N MET A 616 -4.41 28.71 -2.59
CA MET A 616 -3.98 27.31 -2.68
C MET A 616 -4.82 26.41 -1.77
N ALA A 617 -5.00 25.16 -2.19
CA ALA A 617 -5.43 24.05 -1.33
C ALA A 617 -4.35 22.95 -1.34
N PHE A 618 -4.11 22.35 -0.17
CA PHE A 618 -3.18 21.24 0.00
C PHE A 618 -3.93 20.03 0.59
N ILE A 619 -3.96 18.95 -0.18
CA ILE A 619 -4.74 17.75 0.10
C ILE A 619 -3.81 16.56 0.16
N VAL A 620 -3.74 15.90 1.31
CA VAL A 620 -3.03 14.62 1.46
C VAL A 620 -3.91 13.49 0.94
N VAL A 621 -3.33 12.62 0.13
CA VAL A 621 -4.00 11.44 -0.44
C VAL A 621 -3.52 10.18 0.26
N THR A 622 -4.43 9.31 0.69
CA THR A 622 -4.12 8.04 1.32
C THR A 622 -4.84 6.91 0.59
N LYS A 623 -4.08 6.12 -0.18
CA LYS A 623 -4.61 5.00 -0.99
C LYS A 623 -4.61 3.67 -0.22
N ARG A 624 -3.64 3.46 0.68
CA ARG A 624 -3.51 2.22 1.45
C ARG A 624 -4.28 2.30 2.76
N ILE A 625 -5.62 2.37 2.66
CA ILE A 625 -6.50 2.46 3.82
C ILE A 625 -7.17 1.12 4.14
N ARG A 626 -7.48 0.94 5.41
CA ARG A 626 -8.17 -0.25 5.95
C ARG A 626 -9.69 -0.14 5.90
N THR A 627 -10.22 1.04 5.66
CA THR A 627 -11.65 1.31 5.57
C THR A 627 -12.27 0.60 4.38
N ARG A 628 -13.43 -0.03 4.61
CA ARG A 628 -14.32 -0.57 3.59
C ARG A 628 -15.70 0.04 3.78
N LEU A 629 -16.36 0.34 2.67
CA LEU A 629 -17.68 0.92 2.66
C LEU A 629 -18.63 -0.04 1.95
N PHE A 630 -19.85 -0.13 2.46
CA PHE A 630 -20.90 -0.96 1.92
C PHE A 630 -22.20 -0.16 1.81
N HIS A 631 -22.98 -0.43 0.79
CA HIS A 631 -24.33 0.10 0.59
C HIS A 631 -25.26 -1.06 0.22
N ASN A 632 -26.32 -1.28 1.00
CA ASN A 632 -27.22 -2.42 0.82
C ASN A 632 -26.50 -3.79 0.72
N ASN A 633 -25.42 -3.96 1.50
CA ASN A 633 -24.56 -5.14 1.52
C ASN A 633 -23.81 -5.40 0.20
N GLU A 634 -23.73 -4.40 -0.67
CA GLU A 634 -22.99 -4.39 -1.92
C GLU A 634 -21.88 -3.32 -1.89
N ASN A 635 -21.09 -3.25 -2.95
CA ASN A 635 -20.16 -2.13 -3.13
C ASN A 635 -20.94 -0.84 -3.37
N PRO A 636 -20.58 0.28 -2.72
CA PRO A 636 -21.22 1.55 -2.99
C PRO A 636 -20.90 2.01 -4.41
N PRO A 637 -21.81 2.77 -5.06
CA PRO A 637 -21.60 3.26 -6.41
C PRO A 637 -20.41 4.22 -6.51
N PRO A 638 -19.77 4.34 -7.70
CA PRO A 638 -18.76 5.38 -7.93
C PRO A 638 -19.31 6.79 -7.60
N GLY A 639 -18.43 7.67 -7.12
CA GLY A 639 -18.83 8.99 -6.63
C GLY A 639 -19.33 9.01 -5.19
N THR A 640 -19.38 7.85 -4.50
CA THR A 640 -19.75 7.81 -3.08
C THR A 640 -18.70 8.52 -2.23
N VAL A 641 -19.16 9.44 -1.38
CA VAL A 641 -18.38 10.22 -0.41
C VAL A 641 -18.87 9.92 1.01
N ALA A 642 -17.91 9.68 1.89
CA ALA A 642 -18.11 9.61 3.34
C ALA A 642 -17.19 10.66 4.00
N ASP A 643 -17.75 11.70 4.61
CA ASP A 643 -17.01 12.87 5.11
C ASP A 643 -17.46 13.33 6.50
N ASP A 644 -18.16 12.46 7.22
CA ASP A 644 -18.61 12.75 8.58
C ASP A 644 -18.20 11.64 9.54
N CYS A 645 -19.02 10.70 9.83
CA CYS A 645 -18.96 9.73 10.92
C CYS A 645 -17.59 9.07 11.15
N ILE A 646 -16.96 8.60 10.07
CA ILE A 646 -15.69 7.83 10.09
C ILE A 646 -14.46 8.68 9.76
N THR A 647 -14.60 10.00 9.80
CA THR A 647 -13.52 10.97 9.54
C THR A 647 -12.92 11.50 10.85
N THR A 648 -11.78 12.15 10.74
CA THR A 648 -11.01 12.66 11.86
C THR A 648 -11.63 13.98 12.38
N PRO A 649 -11.78 14.19 13.68
CA PRO A 649 -12.36 15.44 14.20
C PRO A 649 -11.57 16.71 13.85
N GLU A 650 -10.24 16.59 13.76
CA GLU A 650 -9.30 17.72 13.67
C GLU A 650 -8.98 18.15 12.24
N ILE A 651 -9.38 17.37 11.23
CA ILE A 651 -9.02 17.59 9.82
C ILE A 651 -10.29 17.49 8.98
N CYS A 652 -10.41 18.36 7.97
CA CYS A 652 -11.44 18.19 6.95
C CYS A 652 -11.04 17.05 6.02
N ASP A 653 -11.34 15.82 6.39
CA ASP A 653 -11.06 14.64 5.59
C ASP A 653 -12.35 14.00 5.03
N PHE A 654 -12.19 13.25 3.97
CA PHE A 654 -13.27 12.49 3.34
C PHE A 654 -12.73 11.24 2.65
N PHE A 655 -13.59 10.24 2.52
CA PHE A 655 -13.36 9.04 1.72
C PHE A 655 -14.16 9.13 0.43
N LEU A 656 -13.54 8.81 -0.68
CA LEU A 656 -14.17 8.80 -2.00
C LEU A 656 -14.02 7.42 -2.64
N VAL A 657 -15.10 6.92 -3.22
CA VAL A 657 -15.10 5.72 -4.08
C VAL A 657 -15.01 6.18 -5.54
N PRO A 658 -13.82 6.14 -6.17
CA PRO A 658 -13.67 6.72 -7.51
C PRO A 658 -14.17 5.81 -8.64
N ARG A 659 -14.33 4.49 -8.38
CA ARG A 659 -14.69 3.49 -9.40
C ARG A 659 -15.44 2.31 -8.81
N SER A 660 -16.18 1.60 -9.66
CA SER A 660 -16.66 0.25 -9.38
C SER A 660 -15.54 -0.80 -9.52
N VAL A 661 -15.71 -1.92 -8.86
CA VAL A 661 -14.84 -3.11 -9.00
C VAL A 661 -15.68 -4.28 -9.47
N CYS A 662 -15.10 -5.13 -10.34
CA CYS A 662 -15.80 -6.30 -10.88
C CYS A 662 -15.83 -7.47 -9.89
N GLN A 663 -14.85 -7.54 -9.00
CA GLN A 663 -14.70 -8.61 -8.00
C GLN A 663 -14.20 -8.04 -6.68
N GLY A 664 -14.63 -8.64 -5.56
CA GLY A 664 -14.22 -8.26 -4.23
C GLY A 664 -14.89 -6.98 -3.72
N THR A 665 -14.36 -6.44 -2.65
CA THR A 665 -14.85 -5.23 -1.97
C THR A 665 -14.03 -4.02 -2.39
N VAL A 666 -14.71 -2.93 -2.75
CA VAL A 666 -14.07 -1.69 -3.16
C VAL A 666 -13.25 -1.06 -2.01
N ARG A 667 -12.11 -0.49 -2.37
CA ARG A 667 -11.28 0.31 -1.47
C ARG A 667 -11.49 1.78 -1.80
N PRO A 668 -12.07 2.57 -0.90
CA PRO A 668 -12.11 4.01 -1.08
C PRO A 668 -10.71 4.61 -0.96
N THR A 669 -10.55 5.85 -1.40
CA THR A 669 -9.35 6.65 -1.17
C THR A 669 -9.66 7.71 -0.15
N GLY A 670 -8.76 7.91 0.82
CA GLY A 670 -8.85 8.95 1.83
C GLY A 670 -8.19 10.25 1.35
N TYR A 671 -8.82 11.38 1.61
CA TYR A 671 -8.33 12.72 1.30
C TYR A 671 -8.42 13.59 2.55
N GLY A 672 -7.28 14.13 2.98
CA GLY A 672 -7.21 15.05 4.13
C GLY A 672 -6.84 16.45 3.68
N VAL A 673 -7.73 17.43 3.83
CA VAL A 673 -7.49 18.83 3.46
C VAL A 673 -6.75 19.51 4.60
N LEU A 674 -5.42 19.66 4.47
CA LEU A 674 -4.57 20.27 5.49
C LEU A 674 -4.58 21.81 5.45
N PHE A 675 -4.80 22.37 4.26
CA PHE A 675 -4.82 23.79 4.00
C PHE A 675 -5.77 24.09 2.83
N ASN A 676 -6.63 25.10 2.98
CA ASN A 676 -7.48 25.59 1.90
C ASN A 676 -7.72 27.09 2.05
N LYS A 677 -7.26 27.85 1.08
CA LYS A 677 -7.46 29.30 0.91
C LYS A 677 -7.91 29.65 -0.51
N THR A 678 -8.38 28.66 -1.29
CA THR A 678 -8.85 28.87 -2.67
C THR A 678 -10.18 29.60 -2.75
N GLY A 679 -10.95 29.63 -1.67
CA GLY A 679 -12.35 30.04 -1.68
C GLY A 679 -13.32 28.94 -2.10
N LEU A 680 -12.82 27.77 -2.51
CA LEU A 680 -13.64 26.59 -2.82
C LEU A 680 -14.05 25.91 -1.50
N ASP A 681 -15.32 25.52 -1.41
CA ASP A 681 -15.81 24.72 -0.30
C ASP A 681 -15.36 23.26 -0.43
N ILE A 682 -15.54 22.48 0.64
CA ILE A 682 -15.13 21.06 0.66
C ILE A 682 -15.88 20.24 -0.41
N VAL A 683 -17.13 20.57 -0.68
CA VAL A 683 -17.95 19.86 -1.68
C VAL A 683 -17.40 20.09 -3.08
N MET A 684 -16.91 21.29 -3.38
CA MET A 684 -16.28 21.58 -4.66
C MET A 684 -14.93 20.85 -4.80
N LEU A 685 -14.12 20.82 -3.73
CA LEU A 685 -12.89 20.03 -3.74
C LEU A 685 -13.15 18.52 -3.96
N GLN A 686 -14.19 17.96 -3.34
CA GLN A 686 -14.63 16.58 -3.59
C GLN A 686 -15.03 16.34 -5.02
N LYS A 687 -15.78 17.26 -5.64
CA LYS A 687 -16.17 17.20 -7.06
C LYS A 687 -14.96 17.28 -7.97
N ILE A 688 -14.01 18.19 -7.73
CA ILE A 688 -12.77 18.28 -8.50
C ILE A 688 -11.98 16.96 -8.39
N THR A 689 -11.82 16.45 -7.17
CA THR A 689 -11.12 15.18 -6.91
C THR A 689 -11.77 14.02 -7.68
N TYR A 690 -13.10 13.92 -7.67
CA TYR A 690 -13.81 12.88 -8.41
C TYR A 690 -13.65 13.04 -9.93
N LYS A 691 -13.75 14.27 -10.45
CA LYS A 691 -13.53 14.58 -11.87
C LYS A 691 -12.11 14.20 -12.33
N MET A 692 -11.10 14.51 -11.54
CA MET A 692 -9.71 14.16 -11.87
C MET A 692 -9.49 12.64 -11.98
N ALA A 693 -10.25 11.83 -11.23
CA ALA A 693 -10.16 10.37 -11.29
C ALA A 693 -10.53 9.80 -12.69
N HIS A 694 -11.22 10.54 -13.53
CA HIS A 694 -11.59 10.15 -14.90
C HIS A 694 -10.52 10.46 -15.95
N LEU A 695 -9.47 11.20 -15.60
CA LEU A 695 -8.45 11.67 -16.54
C LEU A 695 -7.20 10.78 -16.61
N TYR A 696 -7.35 9.50 -16.31
CA TYR A 696 -6.27 8.53 -16.44
C TYR A 696 -6.41 7.71 -17.72
N PHE A 697 -5.57 8.00 -18.70
CA PHE A 697 -5.68 7.43 -20.04
C PHE A 697 -4.93 6.11 -20.23
N ASN A 698 -4.18 5.66 -19.23
CA ASN A 698 -3.34 4.46 -19.34
C ASN A 698 -4.09 3.14 -19.08
N GLN A 699 -5.23 3.23 -18.41
CA GLN A 699 -6.15 2.10 -18.16
C GLN A 699 -7.60 2.51 -18.46
N ARG A 700 -8.46 1.51 -18.69
CA ARG A 700 -9.89 1.73 -18.95
C ARG A 700 -10.72 1.74 -17.66
N VAL A 701 -10.25 2.42 -16.62
CA VAL A 701 -10.97 2.59 -15.35
C VAL A 701 -10.61 3.93 -14.74
N SER A 702 -11.52 4.54 -14.03
CA SER A 702 -11.23 5.68 -13.18
C SER A 702 -10.26 5.25 -12.07
N ILE A 703 -9.34 6.11 -11.66
CA ILE A 703 -8.38 5.83 -10.59
C ILE A 703 -8.36 6.95 -9.56
N ALA A 704 -7.87 6.61 -8.37
CA ALA A 704 -7.64 7.58 -7.31
C ALA A 704 -6.25 8.21 -7.42
#